data_18abe77ccfee9d4f7be9f9de4de7dda1
#
_entry.id   18abe77ccfee9d4f7be9f9de4de7dda1
#
_cell.length_a   1.000
_cell.length_b   1.000
_cell.length_c   1.000
_cell.angle_alpha   90.00
_cell.angle_beta   90.00
_cell.angle_gamma   90.00
#
_symmetry.space_group_name_H-M   'P 1'
#
loop_
_entity.id
_entity.type
_entity.pdbx_description
1 polymer ?
#
loop_
_entity_poly.entity_id
_entity_poly.type
_entity_poly.pdbx_seq_one_letter_code
_entity_poly.pdbx_strand_id
1 'polypeptide(L)'
;MKHTMKHTMKHTMKHTIMALPFMAIALSASANAWLEDWKTPHGLPPYDRLALKDYKAAVEAGIAAEEAEEMAIATNAAPPTFDNTIAALDRAGDLLSRITSAFSLIRGTERTDELSAVSRSVIPLFAEQQARYVANRPLFGRIAAVYRGDQSALTEEQRIVLDRKYKAFVRAGALLDEAGQRRFKEINARLSELSLEFANRVLAANNAFERRFGFNVARYYETMESEDDRGRREEMFRAYRARGGEGGANDTRAIVLETMKLRIERARMLGYATPSDFFNEPRMAKDEKGAEDFLASITKAAIAGVKRDATELQREMDRDIAAGKLPEGSRLEAWDWYYYANRVRREKFAFDERAIKPYFSLSNVVKGVFLAAERLYGVKVVPVDESVPSHHPGETAAYRVLRADGSLAGVFITDYRARATKSPGAWMNSLIDQHVNAAGVDVRPIIYNVSNCGDFLTIDDVETLFHEFGHALHGLLSECNYHSVSGTGGKSDYNEIFSQFNEHWALQPSLLTEFAVDGKGRSIPPELIRRVAASRKFNSAMRVAQLCASSVVDLRWHELKDVEGVDVTAFEQQVLREEGFPPVIVPRHHTTHFKHIFNSGYSAGYFTYLWAEVMDCDLYSAFEAKDDVWNRPLAEKFRDTFLTRGGSADPMGLFMSFMGRKPDPAAYFRARGLEAPSR
;
A
#
# COMPACT_ATOMS: atom_id res chain seq x y z
N MET A 1 44.23 -63.68 28.63
CA MET A 1 43.41 -64.72 27.95
C MET A 1 42.02 -64.15 27.70
N LYS A 2 41.63 -64.13 26.41
CA LYS A 2 40.26 -64.11 25.81
C LYS A 2 39.25 -63.08 26.34
N HIS A 3 39.03 -62.00 25.59
CA HIS A 3 38.06 -61.83 24.48
C HIS A 3 36.62 -61.79 24.92
N THR A 4 35.93 -60.71 24.74
CA THR A 4 34.77 -60.62 23.86
C THR A 4 34.40 -59.18 23.51
N MET A 5 34.55 -58.79 22.24
CA MET A 5 34.00 -57.59 21.61
C MET A 5 32.49 -57.72 21.49
N LYS A 6 31.74 -56.65 21.87
CA LYS A 6 30.37 -56.46 21.41
C LYS A 6 30.29 -55.30 20.44
N HIS A 7 29.99 -55.62 19.20
CA HIS A 7 29.63 -54.72 18.11
C HIS A 7 28.30 -54.02 18.44
N THR A 8 28.32 -52.70 18.39
CA THR A 8 27.12 -51.91 18.29
C THR A 8 27.03 -51.36 16.87
N MET A 9 26.11 -51.93 16.08
CA MET A 9 25.77 -51.44 14.74
C MET A 9 25.03 -50.08 14.87
N LYS A 10 25.70 -49.03 14.38
CA LYS A 10 25.02 -47.77 14.08
C LYS A 10 24.36 -47.89 12.69
N HIS A 11 23.02 -47.85 12.67
CA HIS A 11 22.26 -47.64 11.45
C HIS A 11 22.42 -46.19 11.00
N THR A 12 23.21 -45.99 9.96
CA THR A 12 23.26 -44.72 9.23
C THR A 12 22.22 -44.81 8.12
N MET A 13 21.06 -44.16 8.32
CA MET A 13 20.11 -43.95 7.24
C MET A 13 20.69 -42.94 6.25
N LYS A 14 21.14 -43.42 5.11
CA LYS A 14 21.48 -42.58 3.96
C LYS A 14 20.16 -42.10 3.33
N HIS A 15 19.84 -40.83 3.47
CA HIS A 15 18.84 -40.18 2.63
C HIS A 15 19.42 -40.04 1.23
N THR A 16 18.97 -40.87 0.31
CA THR A 16 19.22 -40.74 -1.11
C THR A 16 18.27 -39.64 -1.63
N ILE A 17 18.79 -38.44 -1.81
CA ILE A 17 18.11 -37.39 -2.57
C ILE A 17 18.10 -37.85 -4.03
N MET A 18 16.94 -38.26 -4.54
CA MET A 18 16.72 -38.48 -5.97
C MET A 18 16.77 -37.12 -6.66
N ALA A 19 17.91 -36.80 -7.24
CA ALA A 19 18.00 -35.71 -8.22
C ALA A 19 17.26 -36.17 -9.48
N LEU A 20 16.13 -35.53 -9.76
CA LEU A 20 15.43 -35.66 -11.04
C LEU A 20 16.32 -35.10 -12.15
N PRO A 21 16.45 -35.77 -13.30
CA PRO A 21 17.23 -35.24 -14.41
C PRO A 21 16.52 -34.06 -15.02
N PHE A 22 17.12 -32.89 -14.93
CA PHE A 22 16.77 -31.74 -15.76
C PHE A 22 16.93 -32.14 -17.22
N MET A 23 15.83 -32.27 -17.94
CA MET A 23 15.81 -32.40 -19.38
C MET A 23 16.30 -31.07 -19.96
N ALA A 24 17.58 -30.99 -20.28
CA ALA A 24 18.18 -29.86 -20.96
C ALA A 24 17.55 -29.75 -22.36
N ILE A 25 16.61 -28.82 -22.51
CA ILE A 25 16.21 -28.30 -23.82
C ILE A 25 17.38 -27.42 -24.27
N ALA A 26 18.29 -27.99 -25.05
CA ALA A 26 19.36 -27.27 -25.73
C ALA A 26 18.74 -26.46 -26.86
N LEU A 27 18.27 -25.25 -26.55
CA LEU A 27 18.07 -24.17 -27.53
C LEU A 27 19.40 -23.42 -27.63
N SER A 28 20.03 -23.48 -28.80
CA SER A 28 21.09 -22.55 -29.21
C SER A 28 20.51 -21.17 -29.42
N ALA A 29 20.24 -20.46 -28.31
CA ALA A 29 19.97 -19.05 -28.29
C ALA A 29 21.14 -18.35 -27.57
N SER A 30 21.50 -17.15 -28.00
CA SER A 30 22.32 -16.25 -27.18
C SER A 30 21.79 -16.29 -25.74
N ALA A 31 22.68 -16.51 -24.76
CA ALA A 31 22.30 -16.75 -23.39
C ALA A 31 21.36 -15.60 -22.92
N ASN A 32 20.10 -15.94 -22.58
CA ASN A 32 19.12 -14.96 -22.09
C ASN A 32 19.48 -14.60 -20.64
N ALA A 33 20.02 -13.43 -20.42
CA ALA A 33 20.52 -12.98 -19.12
C ALA A 33 19.42 -12.94 -18.03
N TRP A 34 18.13 -12.87 -18.41
CA TRP A 34 17.00 -12.98 -17.47
C TRP A 34 16.88 -14.36 -16.81
N LEU A 35 17.37 -15.40 -17.50
CA LEU A 35 17.29 -16.79 -17.03
C LEU A 35 18.55 -17.27 -16.29
N GLU A 36 19.62 -16.49 -16.33
CA GLU A 36 20.88 -16.83 -15.67
C GLU A 36 20.78 -16.67 -14.15
N ASP A 37 21.59 -17.44 -13.42
CA ASP A 37 21.87 -17.12 -12.02
C ASP A 37 22.70 -15.85 -11.94
N TRP A 38 22.16 -14.82 -11.32
CA TRP A 38 22.87 -13.54 -11.22
C TRP A 38 23.95 -13.60 -10.15
N LYS A 39 25.19 -13.79 -10.61
CA LYS A 39 26.41 -13.81 -9.78
C LYS A 39 27.00 -12.42 -9.55
N THR A 40 26.15 -11.43 -9.53
CA THR A 40 26.48 -10.03 -9.25
C THR A 40 26.63 -9.82 -7.75
N PRO A 41 27.29 -8.75 -7.30
CA PRO A 41 27.31 -8.37 -5.88
C PRO A 41 25.90 -8.34 -5.29
N HIS A 42 25.71 -9.02 -4.17
CA HIS A 42 24.43 -9.17 -3.47
C HIS A 42 23.29 -9.83 -4.27
N GLY A 43 23.53 -10.42 -5.43
CA GLY A 43 22.51 -11.02 -6.28
C GLY A 43 21.63 -10.00 -7.04
N LEU A 44 22.10 -8.78 -7.19
CA LEU A 44 21.38 -7.73 -7.93
C LEU A 44 21.21 -8.09 -9.40
N PRO A 45 20.10 -7.68 -10.06
CA PRO A 45 19.93 -7.93 -11.48
C PRO A 45 21.05 -7.26 -12.31
N PRO A 46 21.64 -7.97 -13.30
CA PRO A 46 22.66 -7.40 -14.18
C PRO A 46 22.02 -6.51 -15.25
N TYR A 47 21.50 -5.33 -14.86
CA TYR A 47 20.66 -4.47 -15.67
C TYR A 47 21.28 -4.10 -17.03
N ASP A 48 22.61 -4.02 -17.11
CA ASP A 48 23.38 -3.77 -18.34
C ASP A 48 23.29 -4.90 -19.37
N ARG A 49 22.88 -6.10 -18.94
CA ARG A 49 22.73 -7.30 -19.79
C ARG A 49 21.26 -7.71 -20.01
N LEU A 50 20.31 -7.13 -19.28
CA LEU A 50 18.89 -7.48 -19.35
C LEU A 50 18.23 -6.84 -20.58
N ALA A 51 18.31 -7.51 -21.74
CA ALA A 51 17.72 -7.01 -22.97
C ALA A 51 16.18 -7.16 -22.97
N LEU A 52 15.45 -6.09 -23.26
CA LEU A 52 13.98 -6.06 -23.26
C LEU A 52 13.36 -7.05 -24.27
N LYS A 53 14.00 -7.25 -25.42
CA LYS A 53 13.55 -8.21 -26.45
C LYS A 53 13.47 -9.65 -25.94
N ASP A 54 14.27 -10.00 -24.93
CA ASP A 54 14.37 -11.36 -24.39
C ASP A 54 13.43 -11.57 -23.17
N TYR A 55 12.80 -10.50 -22.66
CA TYR A 55 11.97 -10.53 -21.47
C TYR A 55 10.74 -11.44 -21.61
N LYS A 56 10.01 -11.36 -22.75
CA LYS A 56 8.83 -12.21 -22.96
C LYS A 56 9.17 -13.69 -22.91
N ALA A 57 10.25 -14.10 -23.60
CA ALA A 57 10.71 -15.47 -23.57
C ALA A 57 11.15 -15.93 -22.17
N ALA A 58 11.74 -15.00 -21.38
CA ALA A 58 12.07 -15.27 -19.98
C ALA A 58 10.83 -15.49 -19.12
N VAL A 59 9.79 -14.67 -19.28
CA VAL A 59 8.49 -14.84 -18.58
C VAL A 59 7.85 -16.18 -18.98
N GLU A 60 7.82 -16.54 -20.25
CA GLU A 60 7.30 -17.83 -20.71
C GLU A 60 8.04 -19.01 -20.07
N ALA A 61 9.38 -18.93 -20.00
CA ALA A 61 10.20 -19.95 -19.34
C ALA A 61 9.98 -19.98 -17.81
N GLY A 62 9.85 -18.81 -17.17
CA GLY A 62 9.56 -18.70 -15.74
C GLY A 62 8.20 -19.30 -15.37
N ILE A 63 7.16 -19.02 -16.17
CA ILE A 63 5.83 -19.62 -16.01
C ILE A 63 5.90 -21.15 -16.17
N ALA A 64 6.58 -21.63 -17.20
CA ALA A 64 6.72 -23.07 -17.41
C ALA A 64 7.46 -23.77 -16.26
N ALA A 65 8.47 -23.13 -15.66
CA ALA A 65 9.19 -23.65 -14.50
C ALA A 65 8.27 -23.73 -13.27
N GLU A 66 7.54 -22.64 -12.95
CA GLU A 66 6.60 -22.61 -11.83
C GLU A 66 5.48 -23.64 -11.99
N GLU A 67 4.89 -23.78 -13.18
CA GLU A 67 3.87 -24.81 -13.47
C GLU A 67 4.42 -26.25 -13.30
N ALA A 68 5.68 -26.47 -13.64
CA ALA A 68 6.32 -27.77 -13.41
C ALA A 68 6.50 -28.05 -11.92
N GLU A 69 6.87 -27.06 -11.12
CA GLU A 69 6.98 -27.15 -9.65
C GLU A 69 5.61 -27.43 -9.02
N GLU A 70 4.58 -26.69 -9.43
CA GLU A 70 3.19 -26.89 -8.99
C GLU A 70 2.68 -28.30 -9.35
N MET A 71 2.97 -28.76 -10.56
CA MET A 71 2.60 -30.10 -11.01
C MET A 71 3.31 -31.20 -10.21
N ALA A 72 4.59 -31.00 -9.87
CA ALA A 72 5.34 -31.93 -9.03
C ALA A 72 4.72 -32.00 -7.61
N ILE A 73 4.25 -30.89 -7.07
CA ILE A 73 3.49 -30.86 -5.81
C ILE A 73 2.16 -31.59 -5.98
N ALA A 74 1.39 -31.25 -7.01
CA ALA A 74 0.05 -31.78 -7.25
C ALA A 74 0.03 -33.30 -7.43
N THR A 75 1.07 -33.85 -8.08
CA THR A 75 1.21 -35.29 -8.40
C THR A 75 2.05 -36.08 -7.41
N ASN A 76 2.53 -35.46 -6.32
CA ASN A 76 3.32 -36.14 -5.31
C ASN A 76 2.53 -37.29 -4.68
N ALA A 77 3.04 -38.52 -4.79
CA ALA A 77 2.40 -39.73 -4.30
C ALA A 77 2.39 -39.83 -2.76
N ALA A 78 3.25 -39.10 -2.04
CA ALA A 78 3.26 -39.09 -0.59
C ALA A 78 2.01 -38.37 -0.03
N PRO A 79 1.49 -38.79 1.13
CA PRO A 79 0.40 -38.08 1.79
C PRO A 79 0.69 -36.59 1.93
N PRO A 80 -0.32 -35.71 1.71
CA PRO A 80 -0.13 -34.27 1.85
C PRO A 80 0.27 -33.90 3.27
N THR A 81 1.36 -33.12 3.39
CA THR A 81 1.82 -32.51 4.64
C THR A 81 2.03 -31.01 4.43
N PHE A 82 2.20 -30.26 5.50
CA PHE A 82 2.56 -28.85 5.39
C PHE A 82 3.84 -28.69 4.54
N ASP A 83 4.89 -29.46 4.81
CA ASP A 83 6.20 -29.30 4.15
C ASP A 83 6.16 -29.65 2.66
N ASN A 84 5.54 -30.82 2.30
CA ASN A 84 5.53 -31.31 0.92
C ASN A 84 4.44 -30.69 0.03
N THR A 85 3.62 -29.81 0.59
CA THR A 85 2.50 -29.17 -0.13
C THR A 85 2.56 -27.66 0.05
N ILE A 86 2.41 -27.14 1.28
CA ILE A 86 2.26 -25.70 1.53
C ILE A 86 3.61 -24.98 1.46
N ALA A 87 4.61 -25.47 2.19
CA ALA A 87 5.96 -24.90 2.15
C ALA A 87 6.65 -25.09 0.79
N ALA A 88 6.38 -26.22 0.12
CA ALA A 88 6.84 -26.44 -1.25
C ALA A 88 6.23 -25.41 -2.22
N LEU A 89 4.91 -25.16 -2.11
CA LEU A 89 4.19 -24.18 -2.93
C LEU A 89 4.60 -22.73 -2.62
N ASP A 90 5.00 -22.45 -1.38
CA ASP A 90 5.45 -21.10 -1.00
C ASP A 90 6.83 -20.76 -1.62
N ARG A 91 7.62 -21.78 -1.93
CA ARG A 91 8.92 -21.68 -2.61
C ARG A 91 8.85 -21.82 -4.12
N ALA A 92 7.69 -22.20 -4.66
CA ALA A 92 7.54 -22.32 -6.11
C ALA A 92 7.53 -20.94 -6.78
N GLY A 93 8.05 -20.85 -8.00
CA GLY A 93 8.03 -19.64 -8.80
C GLY A 93 9.18 -18.66 -8.56
N ASP A 94 10.23 -19.02 -7.85
CA ASP A 94 11.38 -18.14 -7.57
C ASP A 94 11.99 -17.52 -8.84
N LEU A 95 12.10 -18.30 -9.93
CA LEU A 95 12.61 -17.80 -11.20
C LEU A 95 11.71 -16.72 -11.79
N LEU A 96 10.41 -16.97 -11.84
CA LEU A 96 9.44 -16.01 -12.37
C LEU A 96 9.39 -14.74 -11.51
N SER A 97 9.39 -14.89 -10.20
CA SER A 97 9.43 -13.79 -9.24
C SER A 97 10.65 -12.89 -9.46
N ARG A 98 11.84 -13.47 -9.58
CA ARG A 98 13.11 -12.76 -9.85
C ARG A 98 13.04 -11.96 -11.15
N ILE A 99 12.55 -12.56 -12.24
CA ILE A 99 12.43 -11.93 -13.56
C ILE A 99 11.44 -10.76 -13.48
N THR A 100 10.29 -10.99 -12.90
CA THR A 100 9.21 -9.98 -12.85
C THR A 100 9.51 -8.82 -11.90
N SER A 101 10.17 -9.06 -10.79
CA SER A 101 10.59 -8.01 -9.83
C SER A 101 11.62 -7.07 -10.46
N ALA A 102 12.64 -7.62 -11.15
CA ALA A 102 13.63 -6.81 -11.87
C ALA A 102 12.99 -5.96 -12.97
N PHE A 103 12.08 -6.55 -13.76
CA PHE A 103 11.36 -5.81 -14.80
C PHE A 103 10.41 -4.75 -14.22
N SER A 104 9.78 -5.02 -13.08
CA SER A 104 8.89 -4.08 -12.42
C SER A 104 9.61 -2.79 -12.01
N LEU A 105 10.84 -2.90 -11.51
CA LEU A 105 11.66 -1.74 -11.19
C LEU A 105 11.97 -0.93 -12.45
N ILE A 106 12.46 -1.58 -13.53
CA ILE A 106 12.74 -0.89 -14.80
C ILE A 106 11.48 -0.18 -15.31
N ARG A 107 10.36 -0.89 -15.40
CA ARG A 107 9.09 -0.34 -15.91
C ARG A 107 8.55 0.83 -15.08
N GLY A 108 8.75 0.81 -13.77
CA GLY A 108 8.34 1.88 -12.86
C GLY A 108 9.18 3.14 -13.02
N THR A 109 10.46 2.97 -13.34
CA THR A 109 11.44 4.05 -13.38
C THR A 109 11.78 4.54 -14.78
N GLU A 110 11.45 3.75 -15.82
CA GLU A 110 11.65 4.10 -17.25
C GLU A 110 10.37 3.81 -18.06
N ARG A 111 9.67 4.86 -18.48
CA ARG A 111 8.42 4.74 -19.25
C ARG A 111 8.69 5.03 -20.71
N THR A 112 9.06 4.01 -21.49
CA THR A 112 9.24 4.08 -22.93
C THR A 112 8.13 3.33 -23.66
N ASP A 113 7.94 3.63 -24.95
CA ASP A 113 7.00 2.89 -25.79
C ASP A 113 7.38 1.41 -25.92
N GLU A 114 8.70 1.12 -25.97
CA GLU A 114 9.22 -0.25 -25.99
C GLU A 114 8.86 -1.02 -24.73
N LEU A 115 9.15 -0.45 -23.53
CA LEU A 115 8.75 -1.06 -22.24
C LEU A 115 7.24 -1.25 -22.14
N SER A 116 6.48 -0.30 -22.65
CA SER A 116 5.01 -0.40 -22.68
C SER A 116 4.53 -1.51 -23.59
N ALA A 117 5.17 -1.70 -24.75
CA ALA A 117 4.85 -2.76 -25.69
C ALA A 117 5.21 -4.15 -25.12
N VAL A 118 6.40 -4.29 -24.54
CA VAL A 118 6.86 -5.51 -23.86
C VAL A 118 5.92 -5.86 -22.70
N SER A 119 5.60 -4.91 -21.85
CA SER A 119 4.66 -5.10 -20.72
C SER A 119 3.29 -5.62 -21.21
N ARG A 120 2.71 -5.01 -22.25
CA ARG A 120 1.44 -5.47 -22.82
C ARG A 120 1.53 -6.89 -23.38
N SER A 121 2.67 -7.30 -23.91
CA SER A 121 2.86 -8.63 -24.53
C SER A 121 2.82 -9.78 -23.53
N VAL A 122 3.10 -9.54 -22.23
CA VAL A 122 3.14 -10.56 -21.17
C VAL A 122 1.87 -10.60 -20.31
N ILE A 123 1.04 -9.57 -20.32
CA ILE A 123 -0.20 -9.53 -19.54
C ILE A 123 -1.10 -10.75 -19.79
N PRO A 124 -1.34 -11.19 -21.04
CA PRO A 124 -2.14 -12.39 -21.30
C PRO A 124 -1.52 -13.65 -20.71
N LEU A 125 -0.18 -13.76 -20.71
CA LEU A 125 0.54 -14.94 -20.17
C LEU A 125 0.27 -15.12 -18.68
N PHE A 126 0.33 -14.02 -17.90
CA PHE A 126 0.01 -14.06 -16.47
C PHE A 126 -1.46 -14.37 -16.20
N ALA A 127 -2.37 -13.82 -17.01
CA ALA A 127 -3.80 -14.11 -16.87
C ALA A 127 -4.09 -15.59 -17.14
N GLU A 128 -3.47 -16.18 -18.16
CA GLU A 128 -3.59 -17.61 -18.48
C GLU A 128 -2.97 -18.50 -17.42
N GLN A 129 -1.77 -18.16 -16.92
CA GLN A 129 -1.12 -18.86 -15.82
C GLN A 129 -1.99 -18.85 -14.57
N GLN A 130 -2.47 -17.70 -14.16
CA GLN A 130 -3.37 -17.58 -13.01
C GLN A 130 -4.64 -18.42 -13.18
N ALA A 131 -5.22 -18.45 -14.38
CA ALA A 131 -6.38 -19.28 -14.67
C ALA A 131 -6.06 -20.78 -14.55
N ARG A 132 -4.89 -21.23 -15.02
CA ARG A 132 -4.45 -22.64 -14.87
C ARG A 132 -4.17 -22.99 -13.42
N TYR A 133 -3.53 -22.08 -12.67
CA TYR A 133 -3.24 -22.26 -11.26
C TYR A 133 -4.52 -22.51 -10.45
N VAL A 134 -5.51 -21.63 -10.54
CA VAL A 134 -6.77 -21.77 -9.78
C VAL A 134 -7.63 -22.94 -10.24
N ALA A 135 -7.46 -23.41 -11.48
CA ALA A 135 -8.13 -24.59 -12.02
C ALA A 135 -7.45 -25.91 -11.64
N ASN A 136 -6.28 -25.89 -11.00
CA ASN A 136 -5.50 -27.07 -10.63
C ASN A 136 -6.17 -27.83 -9.46
N ARG A 137 -7.16 -28.64 -9.76
CA ARG A 137 -7.91 -29.44 -8.77
C ARG A 137 -7.05 -30.42 -7.96
N PRO A 138 -6.08 -31.15 -8.53
CA PRO A 138 -5.19 -31.99 -7.75
C PRO A 138 -4.37 -31.20 -6.72
N LEU A 139 -3.84 -30.03 -7.08
CA LEU A 139 -3.12 -29.15 -6.17
C LEU A 139 -4.02 -28.67 -5.05
N PHE A 140 -5.22 -28.16 -5.39
CA PHE A 140 -6.21 -27.75 -4.37
C PHE A 140 -6.62 -28.90 -3.46
N GLY A 141 -6.76 -30.13 -4.00
CA GLY A 141 -7.06 -31.32 -3.22
C GLY A 141 -6.02 -31.58 -2.12
N ARG A 142 -4.73 -31.41 -2.44
CA ARG A 142 -3.64 -31.54 -1.45
C ARG A 142 -3.66 -30.42 -0.42
N ILE A 143 -3.82 -29.15 -0.85
CA ILE A 143 -3.94 -28.01 0.06
C ILE A 143 -5.11 -28.22 1.02
N ALA A 144 -6.28 -28.62 0.50
CA ALA A 144 -7.47 -28.86 1.29
C ALA A 144 -7.32 -30.04 2.28
N ALA A 145 -6.54 -31.07 1.90
CA ALA A 145 -6.25 -32.18 2.80
C ALA A 145 -5.39 -31.72 3.99
N VAL A 146 -4.36 -30.89 3.76
CA VAL A 146 -3.57 -30.30 4.85
C VAL A 146 -4.43 -29.37 5.71
N TYR A 147 -5.26 -28.53 5.09
CA TYR A 147 -6.12 -27.55 5.79
C TYR A 147 -7.14 -28.21 6.71
N ARG A 148 -7.71 -29.35 6.29
CA ARG A 148 -8.71 -30.13 7.06
C ARG A 148 -8.07 -31.11 8.04
N GLY A 149 -6.77 -31.34 7.93
CA GLY A 149 -6.02 -32.25 8.80
C GLY A 149 -5.74 -31.66 10.19
N ASP A 150 -5.00 -32.40 11.00
CA ASP A 150 -4.55 -31.91 12.30
C ASP A 150 -3.49 -30.83 12.14
N GLN A 151 -3.79 -29.64 12.64
CA GLN A 151 -2.92 -28.46 12.62
C GLN A 151 -2.25 -28.18 13.97
N SER A 152 -2.40 -29.06 14.96
CA SER A 152 -1.92 -28.82 16.33
C SER A 152 -0.39 -28.65 16.41
N ALA A 153 0.34 -29.33 15.53
CA ALA A 153 1.80 -29.25 15.44
C ALA A 153 2.32 -28.07 14.64
N LEU A 154 1.45 -27.34 13.92
CA LEU A 154 1.86 -26.18 13.11
C LEU A 154 2.13 -24.96 13.99
N THR A 155 3.15 -24.18 13.65
CA THR A 155 3.40 -22.85 14.23
C THR A 155 2.30 -21.87 13.81
N GLU A 156 2.22 -20.69 14.46
CA GLU A 156 1.29 -19.63 14.06
C GLU A 156 1.54 -19.21 12.61
N GLU A 157 2.79 -18.99 12.24
CA GLU A 157 3.20 -18.62 10.87
C GLU A 157 2.74 -19.68 9.85
N GLN A 158 2.96 -20.95 10.14
CA GLN A 158 2.54 -22.05 9.26
C GLN A 158 1.02 -22.10 9.08
N ARG A 159 0.25 -21.89 10.15
CA ARG A 159 -1.21 -21.82 10.05
C ARG A 159 -1.68 -20.64 9.18
N ILE A 160 -1.02 -19.50 9.29
CA ILE A 160 -1.35 -18.33 8.47
C ILE A 160 -1.04 -18.58 6.98
N VAL A 161 0.12 -19.15 6.67
CA VAL A 161 0.49 -19.50 5.28
C VAL A 161 -0.51 -20.50 4.71
N LEU A 162 -0.85 -21.55 5.47
CA LEU A 162 -1.85 -22.55 5.09
C LEU A 162 -3.23 -21.92 4.84
N ASP A 163 -3.72 -21.09 5.76
CA ASP A 163 -5.02 -20.41 5.64
C ASP A 163 -5.05 -19.52 4.39
N ARG A 164 -4.01 -18.75 4.14
CA ARG A 164 -3.90 -17.90 2.95
C ARG A 164 -3.93 -18.70 1.65
N LYS A 165 -3.12 -19.75 1.54
CA LYS A 165 -3.10 -20.60 0.33
C LYS A 165 -4.45 -21.27 0.11
N TYR A 166 -5.10 -21.83 1.14
CA TYR A 166 -6.42 -22.42 1.04
C TYR A 166 -7.49 -21.40 0.63
N LYS A 167 -7.56 -20.26 1.32
CA LYS A 167 -8.53 -19.22 1.02
C LYS A 167 -8.35 -18.60 -0.35
N ALA A 168 -7.13 -18.47 -0.85
CA ALA A 168 -6.87 -18.00 -2.21
C ALA A 168 -7.62 -18.84 -3.25
N PHE A 169 -7.56 -20.18 -3.15
CA PHE A 169 -8.31 -21.08 -4.03
C PHE A 169 -9.83 -21.00 -3.81
N VAL A 170 -10.28 -20.98 -2.57
CA VAL A 170 -11.72 -20.87 -2.24
C VAL A 170 -12.31 -19.58 -2.81
N ARG A 171 -11.63 -18.45 -2.61
CA ARG A 171 -12.05 -17.13 -3.12
C ARG A 171 -11.96 -17.03 -4.64
N ALA A 172 -11.16 -17.88 -5.27
CA ALA A 172 -11.10 -18.04 -6.72
C ALA A 172 -12.17 -19.03 -7.26
N GLY A 173 -13.06 -19.55 -6.41
CA GLY A 173 -14.18 -20.40 -6.81
C GLY A 173 -13.87 -21.90 -6.84
N ALA A 174 -12.79 -22.38 -6.20
CA ALA A 174 -12.40 -23.80 -6.24
C ALA A 174 -13.45 -24.76 -5.65
N LEU A 175 -14.33 -24.29 -4.77
CA LEU A 175 -15.42 -25.07 -4.19
C LEU A 175 -16.72 -25.05 -5.02
N LEU A 176 -16.80 -24.22 -6.05
CA LEU A 176 -17.96 -24.16 -6.92
C LEU A 176 -18.03 -25.41 -7.81
N ASP A 177 -19.26 -25.81 -8.15
CA ASP A 177 -19.48 -26.82 -9.19
C ASP A 177 -19.11 -26.27 -10.59
N GLU A 178 -19.17 -27.11 -11.61
CA GLU A 178 -18.77 -26.72 -12.96
C GLU A 178 -19.60 -25.56 -13.53
N ALA A 179 -20.89 -25.51 -13.24
CA ALA A 179 -21.76 -24.42 -13.70
C ALA A 179 -21.40 -23.11 -12.97
N GLY A 180 -21.21 -23.18 -11.67
CA GLY A 180 -20.75 -22.07 -10.85
C GLY A 180 -19.39 -21.55 -11.29
N GLN A 181 -18.41 -22.42 -11.58
CA GLN A 181 -17.11 -22.01 -12.07
C GLN A 181 -17.17 -21.29 -13.42
N ARG A 182 -17.98 -21.76 -14.36
CA ARG A 182 -18.22 -21.05 -15.63
C ARG A 182 -18.79 -19.66 -15.39
N ARG A 183 -19.84 -19.56 -14.58
CA ARG A 183 -20.46 -18.27 -14.25
C ARG A 183 -19.51 -17.33 -13.51
N PHE A 184 -18.73 -17.83 -12.57
CA PHE A 184 -17.73 -17.07 -11.84
C PHE A 184 -16.65 -16.48 -12.77
N LYS A 185 -16.20 -17.28 -13.76
CA LYS A 185 -15.26 -16.82 -14.80
C LYS A 185 -15.86 -15.70 -15.67
N GLU A 186 -17.12 -15.86 -16.11
CA GLU A 186 -17.83 -14.83 -16.86
C GLU A 186 -17.93 -13.51 -16.07
N ILE A 187 -18.31 -13.59 -14.78
CA ILE A 187 -18.41 -12.42 -13.90
C ILE A 187 -17.07 -11.72 -13.78
N ASN A 188 -15.99 -12.46 -13.52
CA ASN A 188 -14.66 -11.84 -13.35
C ASN A 188 -14.15 -11.22 -14.66
N ALA A 189 -14.38 -11.84 -15.80
CA ALA A 189 -14.05 -11.27 -17.11
C ALA A 189 -14.81 -9.95 -17.33
N ARG A 190 -16.12 -9.94 -17.07
CA ARG A 190 -16.94 -8.74 -17.24
C ARG A 190 -16.57 -7.63 -16.26
N LEU A 191 -16.26 -7.96 -15.00
CA LEU A 191 -15.75 -7.00 -14.00
C LEU A 191 -14.44 -6.35 -14.45
N SER A 192 -13.55 -7.10 -15.08
CA SER A 192 -12.29 -6.57 -15.62
C SER A 192 -12.51 -5.59 -16.77
N GLU A 193 -13.44 -5.91 -17.68
CA GLU A 193 -13.84 -5.00 -18.77
C GLU A 193 -14.45 -3.70 -18.23
N LEU A 194 -15.40 -3.81 -17.29
CA LEU A 194 -16.07 -2.66 -16.66
C LEU A 194 -15.07 -1.78 -15.92
N SER A 195 -14.09 -2.38 -15.24
CA SER A 195 -13.02 -1.66 -14.55
C SER A 195 -12.21 -0.79 -15.52
N LEU A 196 -11.80 -1.36 -16.65
CA LEU A 196 -11.07 -0.62 -17.70
C LEU A 196 -11.93 0.48 -18.33
N GLU A 197 -13.21 0.17 -18.64
CA GLU A 197 -14.13 1.13 -19.20
C GLU A 197 -14.39 2.31 -18.25
N PHE A 198 -14.58 2.03 -16.95
CA PHE A 198 -14.69 3.04 -15.90
C PHE A 198 -13.47 3.96 -15.89
N ALA A 199 -12.27 3.39 -15.86
CA ALA A 199 -11.03 4.18 -15.83
C ALA A 199 -10.88 5.08 -17.06
N ASN A 200 -11.22 4.58 -18.26
CA ASN A 200 -11.15 5.33 -19.51
C ASN A 200 -12.16 6.49 -19.53
N ARG A 201 -13.41 6.25 -19.09
CA ARG A 201 -14.43 7.31 -19.02
C ARG A 201 -14.06 8.40 -17.99
N VAL A 202 -13.55 8.00 -16.83
CA VAL A 202 -13.05 8.96 -15.83
C VAL A 202 -11.87 9.77 -16.37
N LEU A 203 -10.95 9.15 -17.10
CA LEU A 203 -9.85 9.87 -17.74
C LEU A 203 -10.37 10.88 -18.77
N ALA A 204 -11.32 10.49 -19.59
CA ALA A 204 -11.94 11.39 -20.57
C ALA A 204 -12.68 12.55 -19.90
N ALA A 205 -13.40 12.30 -18.78
CA ALA A 205 -14.05 13.33 -17.98
C ALA A 205 -13.02 14.29 -17.36
N ASN A 206 -11.88 13.78 -16.84
CA ASN A 206 -10.79 14.61 -16.33
C ASN A 206 -10.20 15.50 -17.42
N ASN A 207 -9.94 14.96 -18.61
CA ASN A 207 -9.44 15.74 -19.76
C ASN A 207 -10.48 16.78 -20.24
N ALA A 208 -11.77 16.51 -20.13
CA ALA A 208 -12.81 17.50 -20.42
C ALA A 208 -12.80 18.66 -19.40
N PHE A 209 -12.62 18.35 -18.12
CA PHE A 209 -12.44 19.34 -17.06
C PHE A 209 -11.21 20.21 -17.33
N GLU A 210 -10.07 19.60 -17.66
CA GLU A 210 -8.82 20.30 -17.97
C GLU A 210 -8.97 21.25 -19.16
N ARG A 211 -9.61 20.80 -20.24
CA ARG A 211 -9.91 21.67 -21.39
C ARG A 211 -10.80 22.86 -21.04
N ARG A 212 -11.77 22.68 -20.12
CA ARG A 212 -12.71 23.73 -19.69
C ARG A 212 -12.03 24.80 -18.83
N PHE A 213 -11.18 24.38 -17.90
CA PHE A 213 -10.65 25.28 -16.86
C PHE A 213 -9.17 25.65 -17.04
N GLY A 214 -8.44 24.96 -17.95
CA GLY A 214 -7.03 25.25 -18.28
C GLY A 214 -6.00 24.68 -17.29
N PHE A 215 -6.41 23.78 -16.38
CA PHE A 215 -5.52 23.11 -15.43
C PHE A 215 -5.97 21.68 -15.14
N ASN A 216 -5.00 20.82 -14.80
CA ASN A 216 -5.26 19.41 -14.48
C ASN A 216 -6.05 19.24 -13.17
N VAL A 217 -6.90 18.22 -13.09
CA VAL A 217 -7.69 17.90 -11.88
C VAL A 217 -6.84 17.73 -10.62
N ALA A 218 -5.56 17.36 -10.73
CA ALA A 218 -4.66 17.27 -9.58
C ALA A 218 -4.40 18.63 -8.91
N ARG A 219 -4.49 19.72 -9.67
CA ARG A 219 -4.32 21.09 -9.17
C ARG A 219 -5.63 21.74 -8.67
N TYR A 220 -6.72 20.98 -8.63
CA TYR A 220 -8.02 21.52 -8.26
C TYR A 220 -8.01 22.22 -6.88
N TYR A 221 -7.51 21.55 -5.86
CA TYR A 221 -7.49 22.11 -4.49
C TYR A 221 -6.59 23.34 -4.39
N GLU A 222 -5.40 23.34 -4.99
CA GLU A 222 -4.50 24.47 -5.07
C GLU A 222 -5.19 25.69 -5.74
N THR A 223 -5.92 25.42 -6.83
CA THR A 223 -6.65 26.48 -7.53
C THR A 223 -7.81 27.02 -6.66
N MET A 224 -8.56 26.14 -5.97
CA MET A 224 -9.63 26.56 -5.06
C MET A 224 -9.14 27.39 -3.87
N GLU A 225 -7.87 27.19 -3.44
CA GLU A 225 -7.25 28.00 -2.38
C GLU A 225 -6.90 29.44 -2.84
N SER A 226 -6.71 29.67 -4.13
CA SER A 226 -6.16 30.91 -4.67
C SER A 226 -7.10 31.69 -5.61
N GLU A 227 -8.21 31.09 -6.07
CA GLU A 227 -9.16 31.73 -6.98
C GLU A 227 -10.03 32.75 -6.22
N ASP A 228 -9.91 34.04 -6.56
CA ASP A 228 -10.63 35.11 -5.90
C ASP A 228 -12.11 35.22 -6.30
N ASP A 229 -12.45 34.86 -7.54
CA ASP A 229 -13.83 34.92 -8.03
C ASP A 229 -14.68 33.76 -7.45
N ARG A 230 -15.64 34.10 -6.60
CA ARG A 230 -16.55 33.14 -5.96
C ARG A 230 -17.39 32.36 -6.97
N GLY A 231 -17.88 33.03 -8.02
CA GLY A 231 -18.67 32.39 -9.07
C GLY A 231 -17.87 31.35 -9.83
N ARG A 232 -16.59 31.66 -10.11
CA ARG A 232 -15.67 30.73 -10.73
C ARG A 232 -15.33 29.56 -9.81
N ARG A 233 -15.15 29.77 -8.50
CA ARG A 233 -15.00 28.68 -7.53
C ARG A 233 -16.21 27.75 -7.54
N GLU A 234 -17.44 28.32 -7.52
CA GLU A 234 -18.67 27.53 -7.60
C GLU A 234 -18.75 26.72 -8.89
N GLU A 235 -18.45 27.32 -10.04
CA GLU A 235 -18.45 26.66 -11.34
C GLU A 235 -17.46 25.48 -11.37
N MET A 236 -16.21 25.73 -10.94
CA MET A 236 -15.18 24.69 -10.86
C MET A 236 -15.59 23.56 -9.90
N PHE A 237 -16.14 23.90 -8.74
CA PHE A 237 -16.60 22.93 -7.75
C PHE A 237 -17.70 22.01 -8.31
N ARG A 238 -18.71 22.60 -8.95
CA ARG A 238 -19.82 21.84 -9.55
C ARG A 238 -19.30 20.91 -10.66
N ALA A 239 -18.47 21.43 -11.55
CA ALA A 239 -17.89 20.64 -12.65
C ALA A 239 -16.94 19.54 -12.13
N TYR A 240 -16.15 19.82 -11.08
CA TYR A 240 -15.26 18.83 -10.48
C TYR A 240 -16.03 17.64 -9.91
N ARG A 241 -17.15 17.90 -9.25
CA ARG A 241 -18.02 16.88 -8.67
C ARG A 241 -18.79 16.07 -9.70
N ALA A 242 -19.23 16.72 -10.78
CA ALA A 242 -20.08 16.11 -11.80
C ALA A 242 -19.34 15.17 -12.76
N ARG A 243 -17.99 15.11 -12.68
CA ARG A 243 -17.18 14.27 -13.56
C ARG A 243 -17.69 12.82 -13.57
N GLY A 244 -17.87 12.26 -14.76
CA GLY A 244 -18.41 10.92 -14.94
C GLY A 244 -19.90 10.75 -14.65
N GLY A 245 -20.63 11.83 -14.31
CA GLY A 245 -22.06 11.82 -14.03
C GLY A 245 -22.89 12.83 -14.85
N GLU A 246 -22.29 13.51 -15.83
CA GLU A 246 -22.94 14.55 -16.64
C GLU A 246 -23.75 14.00 -17.83
N GLY A 247 -23.82 12.69 -17.99
CA GLY A 247 -24.41 12.06 -19.19
C GLY A 247 -23.42 11.95 -20.36
N GLY A 248 -23.88 11.39 -21.46
CA GLY A 248 -23.08 11.21 -22.67
C GLY A 248 -22.01 10.13 -22.57
N ALA A 249 -20.98 10.24 -23.42
CA ALA A 249 -19.98 9.19 -23.60
C ALA A 249 -19.09 8.93 -22.35
N ASN A 250 -18.96 9.93 -21.46
CA ASN A 250 -18.13 9.83 -20.27
C ASN A 250 -18.90 9.41 -19.01
N ASP A 251 -20.21 9.13 -19.13
CA ASP A 251 -21.05 8.76 -18.00
C ASP A 251 -20.71 7.36 -17.48
N THR A 252 -20.41 7.24 -16.20
CA THR A 252 -20.00 5.98 -15.55
C THR A 252 -21.12 5.31 -14.76
N ARG A 253 -22.30 5.93 -14.60
CA ARG A 253 -23.38 5.44 -13.73
C ARG A 253 -23.86 4.03 -14.09
N ALA A 254 -24.02 3.74 -15.36
CA ALA A 254 -24.40 2.40 -15.82
C ALA A 254 -23.33 1.35 -15.50
N ILE A 255 -22.05 1.72 -15.62
CA ILE A 255 -20.91 0.85 -15.25
C ILE A 255 -20.90 0.58 -13.75
N VAL A 256 -21.16 1.59 -12.91
CA VAL A 256 -21.27 1.44 -11.46
C VAL A 256 -22.33 0.41 -11.10
N LEU A 257 -23.55 0.55 -11.64
CA LEU A 257 -24.65 -0.37 -11.33
C LEU A 257 -24.37 -1.80 -11.81
N GLU A 258 -23.85 -1.98 -13.02
CA GLU A 258 -23.48 -3.30 -13.52
C GLU A 258 -22.36 -3.94 -12.68
N THR A 259 -21.34 -3.14 -12.32
CA THR A 259 -20.24 -3.60 -11.45
C THR A 259 -20.78 -4.06 -10.11
N MET A 260 -21.64 -3.29 -9.46
CA MET A 260 -22.21 -3.66 -8.18
C MET A 260 -23.09 -4.90 -8.26
N LYS A 261 -23.93 -5.01 -9.28
CA LYS A 261 -24.73 -6.21 -9.54
C LYS A 261 -23.88 -7.47 -9.62
N LEU A 262 -22.79 -7.42 -10.40
CA LEU A 262 -21.88 -8.56 -10.56
C LEU A 262 -21.08 -8.87 -9.28
N ARG A 263 -20.70 -7.86 -8.51
CA ARG A 263 -20.03 -8.05 -7.20
C ARG A 263 -20.94 -8.73 -6.20
N ILE A 264 -22.22 -8.34 -6.15
CA ILE A 264 -23.24 -8.96 -5.30
C ILE A 264 -23.43 -10.43 -5.69
N GLU A 265 -23.58 -10.72 -6.98
CA GLU A 265 -23.72 -12.10 -7.48
C GLU A 265 -22.49 -12.93 -7.12
N ARG A 266 -21.29 -12.40 -7.36
CA ARG A 266 -20.01 -13.06 -7.02
C ARG A 266 -19.87 -13.37 -5.53
N ALA A 267 -20.19 -12.42 -4.65
CA ALA A 267 -20.12 -12.60 -3.23
C ALA A 267 -21.07 -13.74 -2.76
N ARG A 268 -22.31 -13.73 -3.26
CA ARG A 268 -23.29 -14.79 -2.97
C ARG A 268 -22.86 -16.19 -3.44
N MET A 269 -22.26 -16.27 -4.64
CA MET A 269 -21.73 -17.53 -5.16
C MET A 269 -20.66 -18.14 -4.24
N LEU A 270 -19.89 -17.29 -3.57
CA LEU A 270 -18.84 -17.70 -2.64
C LEU A 270 -19.31 -17.82 -1.18
N GLY A 271 -20.62 -17.64 -0.92
CA GLY A 271 -21.24 -17.81 0.40
C GLY A 271 -21.17 -16.58 1.30
N TYR A 272 -20.79 -15.41 0.80
CA TYR A 272 -20.81 -14.15 1.56
C TYR A 272 -22.17 -13.47 1.47
N ALA A 273 -22.58 -12.80 2.55
CA ALA A 273 -23.84 -12.07 2.59
C ALA A 273 -23.82 -10.82 1.70
N THR A 274 -22.69 -10.10 1.69
CA THR A 274 -22.48 -8.86 0.94
C THR A 274 -21.11 -8.84 0.26
N PRO A 275 -20.91 -7.99 -0.74
CA PRO A 275 -19.56 -7.69 -1.24
C PRO A 275 -18.62 -7.13 -0.16
N SER A 276 -19.14 -6.38 0.83
CA SER A 276 -18.37 -5.85 1.93
C SER A 276 -17.72 -6.98 2.75
N ASP A 277 -18.48 -8.01 3.13
CA ASP A 277 -17.95 -9.18 3.82
C ASP A 277 -16.87 -9.89 3.01
N PHE A 278 -17.11 -10.09 1.70
CA PHE A 278 -16.13 -10.70 0.82
C PHE A 278 -14.80 -9.91 0.78
N PHE A 279 -14.85 -8.60 0.63
CA PHE A 279 -13.62 -7.80 0.51
C PHE A 279 -12.91 -7.60 1.86
N ASN A 280 -13.64 -7.59 2.98
CA ASN A 280 -13.07 -7.33 4.31
C ASN A 280 -12.58 -8.59 5.04
N GLU A 281 -13.00 -9.80 4.65
CA GLU A 281 -12.49 -11.04 5.25
C GLU A 281 -10.95 -11.12 5.38
N PRO A 282 -10.15 -10.77 4.35
CA PRO A 282 -8.69 -10.81 4.46
C PRO A 282 -8.08 -9.61 5.19
N ARG A 283 -8.87 -8.60 5.59
CA ARG A 283 -8.41 -7.39 6.28
C ARG A 283 -8.46 -7.53 7.79
N MET A 284 -7.91 -6.55 8.52
CA MET A 284 -8.00 -6.49 9.99
C MET A 284 -9.43 -6.24 10.47
N ALA A 285 -10.22 -5.49 9.72
CA ALA A 285 -11.64 -5.25 9.98
C ALA A 285 -12.48 -6.54 9.95
N LYS A 286 -12.08 -7.54 9.17
CA LYS A 286 -12.65 -8.89 9.03
C LYS A 286 -14.01 -8.95 8.32
N ASP A 287 -14.91 -8.01 8.56
CA ASP A 287 -16.27 -7.98 8.03
C ASP A 287 -16.80 -6.54 7.91
N GLU A 288 -18.02 -6.42 7.41
CA GLU A 288 -18.77 -5.17 7.26
C GLU A 288 -18.87 -4.42 8.60
N LYS A 289 -19.29 -5.12 9.65
CA LYS A 289 -19.50 -4.51 10.97
C LYS A 289 -18.21 -3.96 11.57
N GLY A 290 -17.08 -4.63 11.40
CA GLY A 290 -15.80 -4.16 11.90
C GLY A 290 -15.37 -2.85 11.23
N ALA A 291 -15.64 -2.68 9.93
CA ALA A 291 -15.37 -1.45 9.20
C ALA A 291 -16.32 -0.30 9.62
N GLU A 292 -17.62 -0.59 9.79
CA GLU A 292 -18.60 0.40 10.24
C GLU A 292 -18.32 0.92 11.66
N ASP A 293 -18.13 -0.02 12.62
CA ASP A 293 -17.83 0.31 14.03
C ASP A 293 -16.59 1.21 14.14
N PHE A 294 -15.58 0.95 13.30
CA PHE A 294 -14.38 1.78 13.23
C PHE A 294 -14.69 3.20 12.74
N LEU A 295 -15.41 3.34 11.63
CA LEU A 295 -15.67 4.64 11.02
C LEU A 295 -16.60 5.53 11.87
N ALA A 296 -17.53 4.94 12.61
CA ALA A 296 -18.59 5.69 13.30
C ALA A 296 -18.07 6.78 14.25
N SER A 297 -17.06 6.45 15.07
CA SER A 297 -16.49 7.41 16.03
C SER A 297 -15.70 8.52 15.36
N ILE A 298 -14.93 8.16 14.31
CA ILE A 298 -14.08 9.10 13.56
C ILE A 298 -14.96 10.07 12.76
N THR A 299 -16.00 9.57 12.10
CA THR A 299 -16.96 10.38 11.34
C THR A 299 -17.63 11.41 12.24
N LYS A 300 -18.09 11.00 13.43
CA LYS A 300 -18.73 11.91 14.39
C LYS A 300 -17.78 13.02 14.85
N ALA A 301 -16.53 12.66 15.17
CA ALA A 301 -15.51 13.63 15.59
C ALA A 301 -15.14 14.60 14.45
N ALA A 302 -14.99 14.09 13.22
CA ALA A 302 -14.67 14.91 12.07
C ALA A 302 -15.78 15.91 11.72
N ILE A 303 -17.05 15.49 11.73
CA ILE A 303 -18.21 16.38 11.52
C ILE A 303 -18.25 17.49 12.57
N ALA A 304 -18.02 17.16 13.84
CA ALA A 304 -17.97 18.15 14.92
C ALA A 304 -16.82 19.15 14.70
N GLY A 305 -15.65 18.68 14.30
CA GLY A 305 -14.50 19.51 13.95
C GLY A 305 -14.81 20.47 12.80
N VAL A 306 -15.40 19.97 11.71
CA VAL A 306 -15.79 20.81 10.56
C VAL A 306 -16.79 21.88 10.95
N LYS A 307 -17.76 21.59 11.84
CA LYS A 307 -18.71 22.62 12.33
C LYS A 307 -18.01 23.73 13.09
N ARG A 308 -16.97 23.44 13.87
CA ARG A 308 -16.15 24.45 14.54
C ARG A 308 -15.38 25.30 13.55
N ASP A 309 -14.67 24.64 12.63
CA ASP A 309 -13.85 25.31 11.62
C ASP A 309 -14.72 26.18 10.71
N ALA A 310 -15.93 25.71 10.31
CA ALA A 310 -16.88 26.48 9.51
C ALA A 310 -17.24 27.82 10.16
N THR A 311 -17.36 27.83 11.49
CA THR A 311 -17.68 29.10 12.24
C THR A 311 -16.51 30.09 12.10
N GLU A 312 -15.30 29.66 12.13
CA GLU A 312 -14.12 30.51 11.94
C GLU A 312 -14.03 31.03 10.50
N LEU A 313 -14.23 30.13 9.52
CA LEU A 313 -14.19 30.51 8.11
C LEU A 313 -15.32 31.45 7.73
N GLN A 314 -16.52 31.29 8.33
CA GLN A 314 -17.63 32.23 8.15
C GLN A 314 -17.25 33.63 8.65
N ARG A 315 -16.60 33.74 9.82
CA ARG A 315 -16.14 35.06 10.33
C ARG A 315 -15.15 35.73 9.38
N GLU A 316 -14.27 34.94 8.73
CA GLU A 316 -13.38 35.50 7.71
C GLU A 316 -14.16 35.96 6.48
N MET A 317 -15.17 35.20 6.05
CA MET A 317 -16.07 35.57 4.96
C MET A 317 -16.89 36.83 5.31
N ASP A 318 -17.31 37.00 6.57
CA ASP A 318 -18.05 38.18 7.06
C ASP A 318 -17.22 39.47 6.92
N ARG A 319 -15.86 39.38 6.94
CA ARG A 319 -15.01 40.57 6.63
C ARG A 319 -15.17 40.99 5.18
N ASP A 320 -15.31 40.06 4.25
CA ASP A 320 -15.52 40.36 2.81
C ASP A 320 -16.96 40.89 2.58
N ILE A 321 -17.95 40.43 3.34
CA ILE A 321 -19.30 40.95 3.32
C ILE A 321 -19.30 42.41 3.81
N ALA A 322 -18.66 42.69 4.96
CA ALA A 322 -18.54 44.03 5.52
C ALA A 322 -17.76 45.00 4.60
N ALA A 323 -16.81 44.48 3.82
CA ALA A 323 -16.06 45.22 2.81
C ALA A 323 -16.83 45.44 1.49
N GLY A 324 -18.08 44.97 1.38
CA GLY A 324 -18.89 45.06 0.17
C GLY A 324 -18.46 44.20 -1.00
N LYS A 325 -17.56 43.19 -0.75
CA LYS A 325 -17.10 42.25 -1.79
C LYS A 325 -18.12 41.13 -2.01
N LEU A 326 -18.96 40.84 -1.04
CA LEU A 326 -20.01 39.83 -1.11
C LEU A 326 -21.37 40.42 -0.67
N PRO A 327 -22.48 39.87 -1.19
CA PRO A 327 -23.82 40.28 -0.77
C PRO A 327 -24.04 40.05 0.74
N GLU A 328 -24.85 40.91 1.35
CA GLU A 328 -25.28 40.73 2.72
C GLU A 328 -26.00 39.37 2.90
N GLY A 329 -25.72 38.70 4.01
CA GLY A 329 -26.31 37.39 4.31
C GLY A 329 -25.67 36.21 3.59
N SER A 330 -24.59 36.40 2.83
CA SER A 330 -23.83 35.30 2.23
C SER A 330 -23.39 34.28 3.28
N ARG A 331 -23.49 33.00 2.96
CA ARG A 331 -23.07 31.89 3.81
C ARG A 331 -21.91 31.12 3.20
N LEU A 332 -21.09 30.54 4.09
CA LEU A 332 -19.99 29.66 3.69
C LEU A 332 -20.53 28.40 3.01
N GLU A 333 -20.16 28.19 1.76
CA GLU A 333 -20.51 27.04 0.98
C GLU A 333 -19.28 26.14 0.78
N ALA A 334 -19.49 24.94 0.27
CA ALA A 334 -18.40 23.98 0.05
C ALA A 334 -17.29 24.51 -0.90
N TRP A 335 -17.63 25.34 -1.87
CA TRP A 335 -16.69 25.98 -2.79
C TRP A 335 -15.91 27.16 -2.19
N ASP A 336 -16.34 27.66 -1.03
CA ASP A 336 -15.66 28.74 -0.31
C ASP A 336 -14.61 28.20 0.68
N TRP A 337 -14.71 26.92 1.07
CA TRP A 337 -13.95 26.34 2.16
C TRP A 337 -12.45 26.53 2.02
N TYR A 338 -11.88 26.06 0.91
CA TYR A 338 -10.42 26.08 0.71
C TYR A 338 -9.87 27.50 0.59
N TYR A 339 -10.62 28.41 -0.03
CA TYR A 339 -10.25 29.81 -0.16
C TYR A 339 -10.14 30.51 1.20
N TYR A 340 -11.18 30.41 2.04
CA TYR A 340 -11.14 31.04 3.36
C TYR A 340 -10.22 30.30 4.33
N ALA A 341 -10.10 28.99 4.25
CA ALA A 341 -9.13 28.23 5.03
C ALA A 341 -7.69 28.64 4.73
N ASN A 342 -7.35 28.88 3.45
CA ASN A 342 -6.03 29.37 3.08
C ASN A 342 -5.75 30.79 3.63
N ARG A 343 -6.72 31.68 3.58
CA ARG A 343 -6.59 33.03 4.13
C ARG A 343 -6.36 33.01 5.65
N VAL A 344 -7.17 32.27 6.41
CA VAL A 344 -7.00 32.10 7.85
C VAL A 344 -5.65 31.46 8.18
N ARG A 345 -5.23 30.42 7.43
CA ARG A 345 -3.93 29.77 7.59
C ARG A 345 -2.78 30.76 7.43
N ARG A 346 -2.80 31.59 6.38
CA ARG A 346 -1.77 32.60 6.12
C ARG A 346 -1.72 33.68 7.19
N GLU A 347 -2.87 34.12 7.69
CA GLU A 347 -2.95 35.11 8.77
C GLU A 347 -2.42 34.54 10.10
N LYS A 348 -2.89 33.35 10.49
CA LYS A 348 -2.54 32.73 11.78
C LYS A 348 -1.10 32.29 11.91
N PHE A 349 -0.55 31.70 10.87
CA PHE A 349 0.74 31.04 10.99
C PHE A 349 1.88 31.83 10.36
N ALA A 350 1.57 32.86 9.57
CA ALA A 350 2.56 33.67 8.83
C ALA A 350 3.64 32.78 8.16
N PHE A 351 3.21 31.61 7.61
CA PHE A 351 4.05 30.55 7.16
C PHE A 351 4.19 30.60 5.63
N ASP A 352 5.43 30.70 5.18
CA ASP A 352 5.80 30.55 3.76
C ASP A 352 6.70 29.31 3.63
N GLU A 353 6.20 28.29 2.96
CA GLU A 353 6.96 27.07 2.67
C GLU A 353 8.30 27.33 2.00
N ARG A 354 8.40 28.43 1.22
CA ARG A 354 9.65 28.84 0.58
C ARG A 354 10.75 29.17 1.59
N ALA A 355 10.39 29.55 2.82
CA ALA A 355 11.34 29.86 3.88
C ALA A 355 12.03 28.62 4.47
N ILE A 356 11.39 27.46 4.39
CA ILE A 356 11.94 26.20 4.94
C ILE A 356 12.62 25.34 3.88
N LYS A 357 12.23 25.47 2.62
CA LYS A 357 12.75 24.65 1.51
C LYS A 357 14.28 24.60 1.44
N PRO A 358 15.05 25.69 1.68
CA PRO A 358 16.52 25.65 1.66
C PRO A 358 17.16 24.71 2.69
N TYR A 359 16.45 24.30 3.74
CA TYR A 359 16.95 23.39 4.78
C TYR A 359 16.77 21.92 4.42
N PHE A 360 15.91 21.59 3.47
CA PHE A 360 15.56 20.24 3.07
C PHE A 360 16.14 19.86 1.72
N SER A 361 17.49 19.87 1.60
CA SER A 361 18.11 19.25 0.43
C SER A 361 17.89 17.74 0.46
N LEU A 362 17.68 17.10 -0.70
CA LEU A 362 17.46 15.66 -0.81
C LEU A 362 18.52 14.85 -0.05
N SER A 363 19.80 15.21 -0.19
CA SER A 363 20.91 14.51 0.48
C SER A 363 20.84 14.61 2.01
N ASN A 364 20.41 15.76 2.53
CA ASN A 364 20.25 15.94 3.98
C ASN A 364 19.05 15.15 4.53
N VAL A 365 17.93 15.17 3.80
CA VAL A 365 16.74 14.41 4.21
C VAL A 365 17.02 12.91 4.20
N VAL A 366 17.71 12.37 3.21
CA VAL A 366 18.14 10.96 3.19
C VAL A 366 19.01 10.62 4.41
N LYS A 367 19.94 11.51 4.79
CA LYS A 367 20.71 11.34 6.04
C LYS A 367 19.81 11.33 7.28
N GLY A 368 18.81 12.21 7.32
CA GLY A 368 17.84 12.28 8.41
C GLY A 368 17.05 10.99 8.56
N VAL A 369 16.59 10.42 7.44
CA VAL A 369 15.90 9.12 7.38
C VAL A 369 16.76 8.00 7.97
N PHE A 370 18.03 7.91 7.57
CA PHE A 370 18.96 6.90 8.06
C PHE A 370 19.30 7.08 9.54
N LEU A 371 19.50 8.33 9.97
CA LEU A 371 19.77 8.67 11.37
C LEU A 371 18.61 8.31 12.29
N ALA A 372 17.36 8.50 11.84
CA ALA A 372 16.18 8.07 12.58
C ALA A 372 16.18 6.56 12.83
N ALA A 373 16.44 5.76 11.80
CA ALA A 373 16.48 4.31 11.91
C ALA A 373 17.65 3.82 12.81
N GLU A 374 18.81 4.48 12.73
CA GLU A 374 19.93 4.18 13.62
C GLU A 374 19.55 4.43 15.08
N ARG A 375 18.90 5.55 15.38
CA ARG A 375 18.46 5.89 16.74
C ARG A 375 17.41 4.93 17.26
N LEU A 376 16.42 4.61 16.46
CA LEU A 376 15.31 3.75 16.87
C LEU A 376 15.72 2.28 16.97
N TYR A 377 16.40 1.76 15.97
CA TYR A 377 16.58 0.31 15.81
C TYR A 377 18.05 -0.13 15.81
N GLY A 378 19.01 0.80 15.83
CA GLY A 378 20.45 0.54 15.78
C GLY A 378 20.94 -0.01 14.44
N VAL A 379 20.13 0.11 13.41
CA VAL A 379 20.57 -0.27 12.08
C VAL A 379 21.51 0.79 11.52
N LYS A 380 22.56 0.35 10.80
CA LYS A 380 23.46 1.25 10.10
C LYS A 380 23.27 1.09 8.61
N VAL A 381 23.00 2.20 7.94
CA VAL A 381 22.87 2.23 6.47
C VAL A 381 24.19 2.74 5.90
N VAL A 382 24.95 1.86 5.25
CA VAL A 382 26.28 2.17 4.73
C VAL A 382 26.29 1.99 3.21
N PRO A 383 26.91 2.90 2.45
CA PRO A 383 27.05 2.75 1.01
C PRO A 383 27.70 1.41 0.64
N VAL A 384 27.34 0.85 -0.49
CA VAL A 384 28.05 -0.28 -1.06
C VAL A 384 29.33 0.24 -1.72
N ASP A 385 30.50 -0.31 -1.32
CA ASP A 385 31.82 0.15 -1.76
C ASP A 385 32.21 -0.37 -3.16
N GLU A 386 31.51 -1.41 -3.63
CA GLU A 386 31.76 -2.08 -4.90
C GLU A 386 30.82 -1.57 -5.99
N SER A 387 31.25 -1.66 -7.26
CA SER A 387 30.37 -1.35 -8.37
C SER A 387 29.24 -2.38 -8.43
N VAL A 388 28.03 -1.94 -8.14
CA VAL A 388 26.81 -2.78 -8.22
C VAL A 388 26.03 -2.42 -9.49
N PRO A 389 25.36 -3.40 -10.11
CA PRO A 389 24.47 -3.12 -11.23
C PRO A 389 23.37 -2.13 -10.85
N SER A 390 23.14 -1.17 -11.70
CA SER A 390 22.10 -0.15 -11.54
C SER A 390 21.19 -0.12 -12.77
N HIS A 391 19.87 -0.03 -12.54
CA HIS A 391 18.89 0.19 -13.62
C HIS A 391 18.96 1.62 -14.18
N HIS A 392 19.56 2.54 -13.45
CA HIS A 392 19.78 3.92 -13.89
C HIS A 392 21.08 4.48 -13.31
N PRO A 393 22.24 4.22 -13.97
CA PRO A 393 23.55 4.63 -13.46
C PRO A 393 23.65 6.14 -13.22
N GLY A 394 24.20 6.52 -12.06
CA GLY A 394 24.37 7.91 -11.65
C GLY A 394 23.17 8.56 -10.95
N GLU A 395 21.98 7.95 -11.01
CA GLU A 395 20.76 8.44 -10.36
C GLU A 395 20.33 7.60 -9.16
N THR A 396 20.81 6.36 -9.06
CA THR A 396 20.49 5.41 -8.00
C THR A 396 21.66 5.23 -7.06
N ALA A 397 21.36 4.89 -5.80
CA ALA A 397 22.36 4.52 -4.81
C ALA A 397 21.98 3.20 -4.14
N ALA A 398 22.97 2.38 -3.81
CA ALA A 398 22.80 1.12 -3.11
C ALA A 398 23.51 1.17 -1.75
N TYR A 399 22.88 0.55 -0.75
CA TYR A 399 23.34 0.51 0.63
C TYR A 399 23.24 -0.88 1.22
N ARG A 400 24.19 -1.26 2.04
CA ARG A 400 24.03 -2.35 3.00
C ARG A 400 23.37 -1.81 4.26
N VAL A 401 22.32 -2.46 4.69
CA VAL A 401 21.70 -2.20 5.98
C VAL A 401 22.19 -3.24 6.98
N LEU A 402 22.89 -2.80 8.00
CA LEU A 402 23.51 -3.66 9.00
C LEU A 402 22.73 -3.56 10.32
N ARG A 403 22.53 -4.69 10.98
CA ARG A 403 22.01 -4.74 12.35
C ARG A 403 23.02 -4.22 13.35
N ALA A 404 22.60 -4.02 14.59
CA ALA A 404 23.46 -3.52 15.67
C ALA A 404 24.69 -4.42 15.94
N ASP A 405 24.60 -5.72 15.69
CA ASP A 405 25.69 -6.69 15.79
C ASP A 405 26.61 -6.72 14.58
N GLY A 406 26.34 -5.90 13.55
CA GLY A 406 27.10 -5.84 12.30
C GLY A 406 26.64 -6.85 11.23
N SER A 407 25.70 -7.73 11.52
CA SER A 407 25.15 -8.68 10.53
C SER A 407 24.33 -7.94 9.47
N LEU A 408 24.28 -8.50 8.25
CA LEU A 408 23.49 -7.92 7.15
C LEU A 408 21.98 -8.10 7.42
N ALA A 409 21.24 -7.00 7.49
CA ALA A 409 19.77 -7.01 7.49
C ALA A 409 19.22 -7.12 6.07
N GLY A 410 19.81 -6.43 5.11
CA GLY A 410 19.44 -6.48 3.70
C GLY A 410 20.19 -5.45 2.86
N VAL A 411 19.85 -5.40 1.58
CA VAL A 411 20.33 -4.38 0.65
C VAL A 411 19.20 -3.41 0.35
N PHE A 412 19.52 -2.12 0.37
CA PHE A 412 18.57 -1.05 0.13
C PHE A 412 19.00 -0.22 -1.07
N ILE A 413 18.09 -0.01 -2.03
CA ILE A 413 18.33 0.77 -3.24
C ILE A 413 17.41 1.99 -3.23
N THR A 414 17.96 3.15 -3.61
CA THR A 414 17.19 4.37 -3.73
C THR A 414 17.23 4.90 -5.17
N ASP A 415 16.07 5.34 -5.66
CA ASP A 415 15.89 6.06 -6.91
C ASP A 415 14.95 7.24 -6.68
N TYR A 416 15.48 8.33 -6.12
CA TYR A 416 14.67 9.42 -5.58
C TYR A 416 14.50 10.62 -6.52
N ARG A 417 15.39 10.81 -7.51
CA ARG A 417 15.33 11.99 -8.39
C ARG A 417 14.21 11.88 -9.43
N ALA A 418 13.51 12.98 -9.65
CA ALA A 418 12.48 13.07 -10.68
C ALA A 418 13.11 12.98 -12.08
N ARG A 419 12.48 12.21 -12.96
CA ARG A 419 12.82 12.10 -14.39
C ARG A 419 11.55 12.09 -15.24
N ALA A 420 11.63 12.58 -16.47
CA ALA A 420 10.48 12.63 -17.38
C ALA A 420 9.91 11.21 -17.70
N THR A 421 10.78 10.20 -17.68
CA THR A 421 10.45 8.81 -17.97
C THR A 421 9.98 8.01 -16.74
N LYS A 422 10.10 8.56 -15.53
CA LYS A 422 9.70 7.88 -14.30
C LYS A 422 8.20 7.98 -14.05
N SER A 423 7.60 6.93 -13.51
CA SER A 423 6.21 6.96 -13.03
C SER A 423 6.05 7.96 -11.89
N PRO A 424 4.95 8.74 -11.86
CA PRO A 424 4.72 9.70 -10.77
C PRO A 424 4.40 8.99 -9.45
N GLY A 425 4.59 9.71 -8.34
CA GLY A 425 4.39 9.20 -6.98
C GLY A 425 5.67 8.70 -6.34
N ALA A 426 5.51 7.99 -5.23
CA ALA A 426 6.58 7.29 -4.52
C ALA A 426 6.10 5.89 -4.17
N TRP A 427 7.02 4.95 -4.03
CA TRP A 427 6.70 3.58 -3.63
C TRP A 427 7.93 2.82 -3.14
N MET A 428 7.69 1.85 -2.28
CA MET A 428 8.61 0.78 -1.95
C MET A 428 8.23 -0.51 -2.68
N ASN A 429 9.21 -1.31 -3.05
CA ASN A 429 8.99 -2.70 -3.44
C ASN A 429 10.27 -3.51 -3.19
N SER A 430 10.20 -4.84 -3.39
CA SER A 430 11.33 -5.76 -3.25
C SER A 430 11.76 -6.32 -4.60
N LEU A 431 13.07 -6.55 -4.73
CA LEU A 431 13.64 -7.44 -5.75
C LEU A 431 13.70 -8.88 -5.22
N ILE A 432 13.99 -9.02 -3.94
CA ILE A 432 14.01 -10.27 -3.19
C ILE A 432 13.40 -9.99 -1.82
N ASP A 433 12.37 -10.76 -1.44
CA ASP A 433 11.83 -10.74 -0.08
C ASP A 433 12.65 -11.66 0.82
N GLN A 434 12.74 -11.31 2.11
CA GLN A 434 13.38 -12.15 3.09
C GLN A 434 12.62 -13.48 3.26
N HIS A 435 13.30 -14.61 3.32
CA HIS A 435 12.72 -15.92 3.62
C HIS A 435 13.80 -16.94 3.98
N VAL A 436 13.38 -18.10 4.53
CA VAL A 436 14.27 -19.25 4.70
C VAL A 436 14.09 -20.21 3.53
N ASN A 437 15.14 -20.40 2.74
CA ASN A 437 15.09 -21.28 1.58
C ASN A 437 15.08 -22.78 1.94
N ALA A 438 14.97 -23.65 0.94
CA ALA A 438 14.92 -25.11 1.13
C ALA A 438 16.19 -25.70 1.80
N ALA A 439 17.32 -25.01 1.75
CA ALA A 439 18.56 -25.41 2.41
C ALA A 439 18.65 -24.90 3.87
N GLY A 440 17.62 -24.20 4.37
CA GLY A 440 17.62 -23.61 5.72
C GLY A 440 18.44 -22.34 5.83
N VAL A 441 18.76 -21.70 4.71
CA VAL A 441 19.51 -20.43 4.68
C VAL A 441 18.54 -19.26 4.71
N ASP A 442 18.78 -18.30 5.61
CA ASP A 442 18.09 -17.02 5.65
C ASP A 442 18.55 -16.16 4.46
N VAL A 443 17.67 -16.02 3.48
CA VAL A 443 17.87 -15.16 2.31
C VAL A 443 17.52 -13.74 2.69
N ARG A 444 18.51 -12.84 2.69
CA ARG A 444 18.28 -11.45 3.05
C ARG A 444 17.66 -10.64 1.92
N PRO A 445 16.77 -9.70 2.25
CA PRO A 445 15.98 -8.98 1.25
C PRO A 445 16.81 -7.96 0.47
N ILE A 446 16.36 -7.68 -0.75
CA ILE A 446 16.78 -6.53 -1.55
C ILE A 446 15.54 -5.64 -1.75
N ILE A 447 15.53 -4.50 -1.10
CA ILE A 447 14.42 -3.56 -1.09
C ILE A 447 14.81 -2.31 -1.88
N TYR A 448 13.86 -1.71 -2.60
CA TYR A 448 14.08 -0.44 -3.25
C TYR A 448 12.96 0.56 -2.96
N ASN A 449 13.36 1.84 -2.84
CA ASN A 449 12.45 2.97 -2.78
C ASN A 449 12.63 3.85 -4.00
N VAL A 450 11.51 4.24 -4.60
CA VAL A 450 11.44 5.17 -5.71
C VAL A 450 10.63 6.40 -5.30
N SER A 451 11.06 7.59 -5.75
CA SER A 451 10.34 8.84 -5.54
C SER A 451 10.59 9.80 -6.71
N ASN A 452 9.96 10.96 -6.70
CA ASN A 452 10.10 12.00 -7.72
C ASN A 452 10.52 13.34 -7.10
N CYS A 453 11.62 13.34 -6.37
CA CYS A 453 12.14 14.48 -5.66
C CYS A 453 12.95 15.43 -6.54
N GLY A 454 12.84 16.73 -6.25
CA GLY A 454 13.81 17.73 -6.71
C GLY A 454 15.03 17.80 -5.79
N ASP A 455 15.90 18.80 -6.01
CA ASP A 455 17.10 19.03 -5.16
C ASP A 455 16.73 19.50 -3.76
N PHE A 456 15.62 20.24 -3.62
CA PHE A 456 15.09 20.75 -2.37
C PHE A 456 13.64 20.32 -2.22
N LEU A 457 13.31 19.79 -1.07
CA LEU A 457 12.06 19.12 -0.78
C LEU A 457 11.04 20.03 -0.07
N THR A 458 9.77 19.79 -0.32
CA THR A 458 8.67 20.26 0.52
C THR A 458 8.57 19.41 1.79
N ILE A 459 7.75 19.83 2.75
CA ILE A 459 7.48 19.03 3.95
C ILE A 459 6.84 17.70 3.56
N ASP A 460 5.91 17.71 2.62
CA ASP A 460 5.22 16.51 2.16
C ASP A 460 6.20 15.53 1.48
N ASP A 461 7.20 16.04 0.72
CA ASP A 461 8.27 15.19 0.17
C ASP A 461 9.13 14.57 1.29
N VAL A 462 9.46 15.35 2.33
CA VAL A 462 10.22 14.84 3.49
C VAL A 462 9.47 13.70 4.17
N GLU A 463 8.19 13.91 4.47
CA GLU A 463 7.34 12.86 5.07
C GLU A 463 7.20 11.66 4.16
N THR A 464 7.03 11.86 2.84
CA THR A 464 6.99 10.77 1.86
C THR A 464 8.26 9.92 1.90
N LEU A 465 9.46 10.51 2.02
CA LEU A 465 10.69 9.73 2.12
C LEU A 465 10.76 8.93 3.43
N PHE A 466 10.28 9.47 4.54
CA PHE A 466 10.15 8.73 5.80
C PHE A 466 9.11 7.60 5.69
N HIS A 467 7.97 7.86 5.03
CA HIS A 467 6.93 6.89 4.74
C HIS A 467 7.48 5.68 3.97
N GLU A 468 8.07 5.93 2.80
CA GLU A 468 8.62 4.86 1.95
C GLU A 468 9.73 4.08 2.64
N PHE A 469 10.53 4.76 3.48
CA PHE A 469 11.54 4.08 4.28
C PHE A 469 10.94 3.26 5.44
N GLY A 470 9.77 3.64 5.95
CA GLY A 470 9.00 2.82 6.89
C GLY A 470 8.61 1.47 6.30
N HIS A 471 8.11 1.46 5.06
CA HIS A 471 7.91 0.23 4.30
C HIS A 471 9.21 -0.54 4.06
N ALA A 472 10.30 0.17 3.73
CA ALA A 472 11.60 -0.45 3.53
C ALA A 472 12.12 -1.14 4.80
N LEU A 473 11.98 -0.52 5.96
CA LEU A 473 12.35 -1.12 7.25
C LEU A 473 11.55 -2.38 7.55
N HIS A 474 10.25 -2.39 7.22
CA HIS A 474 9.40 -3.58 7.37
C HIS A 474 9.91 -4.76 6.50
N GLY A 475 10.37 -4.49 5.27
CA GLY A 475 11.00 -5.50 4.42
C GLY A 475 12.39 -5.91 4.89
N LEU A 476 13.27 -4.94 5.19
CA LEU A 476 14.67 -5.15 5.55
C LEU A 476 14.87 -5.88 6.87
N LEU A 477 14.00 -5.62 7.85
CA LEU A 477 14.10 -6.20 9.19
C LEU A 477 13.29 -7.49 9.36
N SER A 478 12.59 -7.96 8.32
CA SER A 478 11.81 -9.19 8.35
C SER A 478 12.66 -10.41 8.72
N GLU A 479 12.06 -11.35 9.50
CA GLU A 479 12.65 -12.60 9.97
C GLU A 479 11.63 -13.74 9.88
N CYS A 480 10.91 -13.80 8.76
CA CYS A 480 9.91 -14.82 8.48
C CYS A 480 10.56 -16.08 7.89
N ASN A 481 9.90 -17.23 8.06
CA ASN A 481 10.36 -18.47 7.43
C ASN A 481 9.83 -18.62 6.00
N TYR A 482 8.67 -18.02 5.69
CA TYR A 482 7.97 -18.20 4.42
C TYR A 482 7.89 -16.89 3.65
N HIS A 483 8.16 -16.97 2.35
CA HIS A 483 8.18 -15.86 1.43
C HIS A 483 6.85 -15.06 1.42
N SER A 484 5.72 -15.75 1.35
CA SER A 484 4.38 -15.13 1.22
C SER A 484 3.93 -14.29 2.42
N VAL A 485 4.60 -14.39 3.56
CA VAL A 485 4.30 -13.62 4.78
C VAL A 485 5.43 -12.68 5.20
N SER A 486 6.50 -12.61 4.43
CA SER A 486 7.65 -11.78 4.74
C SER A 486 7.39 -10.30 4.46
N GLY A 487 8.03 -9.43 5.21
CA GLY A 487 8.00 -7.97 5.03
C GLY A 487 6.58 -7.45 4.89
N THR A 488 6.28 -6.81 3.76
CA THR A 488 4.96 -6.26 3.44
C THR A 488 3.96 -7.32 2.96
N GLY A 489 4.26 -8.61 3.05
CA GLY A 489 3.35 -9.73 2.81
C GLY A 489 2.19 -9.85 3.81
N GLY A 490 1.96 -8.84 4.65
CA GLY A 490 0.86 -8.75 5.60
C GLY A 490 -0.50 -8.49 4.96
N LYS A 491 -1.49 -8.18 5.81
CA LYS A 491 -2.81 -7.71 5.37
C LYS A 491 -2.68 -6.29 4.79
N SER A 492 -3.47 -5.95 3.77
CA SER A 492 -3.36 -4.67 3.07
C SER A 492 -3.60 -3.45 3.96
N ASP A 493 -4.49 -3.57 4.97
CA ASP A 493 -4.79 -2.54 5.97
C ASP A 493 -3.83 -2.54 7.17
N TYR A 494 -2.77 -3.37 7.12
CA TYR A 494 -1.72 -3.45 8.12
C TYR A 494 -0.41 -2.78 7.66
N ASN A 495 -0.11 -2.87 6.39
CA ASN A 495 1.20 -2.44 5.87
C ASN A 495 1.44 -0.93 6.00
N GLU A 496 0.39 -0.12 5.82
CA GLU A 496 0.49 1.34 5.94
C GLU A 496 0.74 1.85 7.37
N ILE A 497 0.50 1.01 8.39
CA ILE A 497 0.75 1.39 9.78
C ILE A 497 2.23 1.74 9.99
N PHE A 498 3.15 1.00 9.38
CA PHE A 498 4.59 1.17 9.61
C PHE A 498 5.19 2.32 8.81
N SER A 499 4.68 2.55 7.61
CA SER A 499 5.07 3.71 6.80
C SER A 499 4.61 5.00 7.47
N GLN A 500 3.33 5.09 7.87
CA GLN A 500 2.77 6.25 8.56
C GLN A 500 3.39 6.43 9.96
N PHE A 501 3.65 5.34 10.70
CA PHE A 501 4.37 5.41 11.96
C PHE A 501 5.75 6.06 11.80
N ASN A 502 6.46 5.76 10.72
CA ASN A 502 7.78 6.33 10.48
C ASN A 502 7.75 7.83 10.15
N GLU A 503 6.63 8.36 9.64
CA GLU A 503 6.42 9.79 9.38
C GLU A 503 6.49 10.65 10.65
N HIS A 504 6.11 10.11 11.82
CA HIS A 504 6.16 10.86 13.09
C HIS A 504 7.57 11.35 13.46
N TRP A 505 8.60 10.71 12.92
CA TRP A 505 10.00 11.08 13.16
C TRP A 505 10.50 12.16 12.23
N ALA A 506 9.86 12.36 11.08
CA ALA A 506 10.29 13.30 10.04
C ALA A 506 10.45 14.74 10.54
N LEU A 507 9.56 15.17 11.42
CA LEU A 507 9.55 16.54 11.93
C LEU A 507 9.91 16.63 13.42
N GLN A 508 10.57 15.62 13.99
CA GLN A 508 11.04 15.70 15.37
C GLN A 508 12.11 16.79 15.52
N PRO A 509 11.92 17.74 16.45
CA PRO A 509 12.85 18.88 16.59
C PRO A 509 14.31 18.48 16.79
N SER A 510 14.56 17.44 17.60
CA SER A 510 15.91 16.93 17.85
C SER A 510 16.56 16.30 16.62
N LEU A 511 15.79 15.73 15.70
CA LEU A 511 16.28 15.19 14.44
C LEU A 511 16.49 16.30 13.41
N LEU A 512 15.51 17.22 13.29
CA LEU A 512 15.58 18.34 12.34
C LEU A 512 16.80 19.22 12.55
N THR A 513 17.21 19.47 13.79
CA THR A 513 18.42 20.26 14.06
C THR A 513 19.71 19.65 13.52
N GLU A 514 19.72 18.35 13.20
CA GLU A 514 20.91 17.64 12.73
C GLU A 514 20.96 17.49 11.22
N PHE A 515 19.80 17.27 10.56
CA PHE A 515 19.80 17.07 9.10
C PHE A 515 19.24 18.25 8.31
N ALA A 516 18.32 19.03 8.89
CA ALA A 516 17.70 20.16 8.19
C ALA A 516 18.62 21.38 8.28
N VAL A 517 19.64 21.41 7.41
CA VAL A 517 20.65 22.46 7.37
C VAL A 517 20.67 23.14 5.99
N ASP A 518 20.85 24.47 5.99
CA ASP A 518 20.95 25.25 4.75
C ASP A 518 22.32 25.08 4.06
N GLY A 519 22.47 25.67 2.87
CA GLY A 519 23.72 25.62 2.11
C GLY A 519 24.95 26.27 2.81
N LYS A 520 24.75 26.90 3.99
CA LYS A 520 25.80 27.44 4.85
C LYS A 520 26.03 26.61 6.11
N GLY A 521 25.37 25.43 6.22
CA GLY A 521 25.47 24.54 7.38
C GLY A 521 24.70 25.03 8.62
N ARG A 522 23.78 25.98 8.49
CA ARG A 522 22.96 26.48 9.60
C ARG A 522 21.70 25.62 9.73
N SER A 523 21.45 25.12 10.92
CA SER A 523 20.23 24.35 11.22
C SER A 523 18.97 25.21 11.09
N ILE A 524 17.85 24.54 10.75
CA ILE A 524 16.53 25.17 10.69
C ILE A 524 16.19 25.83 12.03
N PRO A 525 15.72 27.11 12.03
CA PRO A 525 15.34 27.79 13.26
C PRO A 525 14.19 27.08 14.00
N PRO A 526 14.27 26.93 15.35
CA PRO A 526 13.21 26.29 16.14
C PRO A 526 11.84 26.94 15.95
N GLU A 527 11.80 28.25 15.70
CA GLU A 527 10.56 28.98 15.44
C GLU A 527 9.87 28.49 14.16
N LEU A 528 10.62 28.23 13.09
CA LEU A 528 10.05 27.65 11.87
C LEU A 528 9.50 26.25 12.11
N ILE A 529 10.19 25.41 12.89
CA ILE A 529 9.72 24.08 13.27
C ILE A 529 8.36 24.18 14.01
N ARG A 530 8.23 25.08 14.99
CA ARG A 530 6.98 25.28 15.74
C ARG A 530 5.83 25.74 14.82
N ARG A 531 6.08 26.65 13.87
CA ARG A 531 5.07 27.13 12.91
C ARG A 531 4.62 26.01 11.97
N VAL A 532 5.54 25.21 11.48
CA VAL A 532 5.21 24.01 10.68
C VAL A 532 4.27 23.10 11.46
N ALA A 533 4.67 22.69 12.66
CA ALA A 533 3.88 21.77 13.49
C ALA A 533 2.47 22.33 13.80
N ALA A 534 2.34 23.65 14.06
CA ALA A 534 1.07 24.30 14.31
C ALA A 534 0.17 24.37 13.07
N SER A 535 0.75 24.65 11.90
CA SER A 535 0.00 24.77 10.63
C SER A 535 -0.61 23.43 10.18
N ARG A 536 0.00 22.30 10.52
CA ARG A 536 -0.47 20.95 10.11
C ARG A 536 -1.77 20.52 10.80
N LYS A 537 -2.05 21.03 11.98
CA LYS A 537 -3.32 20.74 12.70
C LYS A 537 -4.49 21.57 12.19
N PHE A 538 -4.20 22.67 11.49
CA PHE A 538 -5.23 23.57 10.99
C PHE A 538 -6.02 22.94 9.85
N ASN A 539 -7.35 23.03 9.89
CA ASN A 539 -8.27 22.53 8.86
C ASN A 539 -8.20 21.00 8.62
N SER A 540 -7.58 20.24 9.53
CA SER A 540 -7.45 18.78 9.39
C SER A 540 -8.80 18.07 9.49
N ALA A 541 -9.79 18.66 10.21
CA ALA A 541 -11.14 18.11 10.34
C ALA A 541 -11.84 17.92 8.99
N MET A 542 -11.70 18.88 8.05
CA MET A 542 -12.29 18.76 6.71
C MET A 542 -11.65 17.60 5.93
N ARG A 543 -10.32 17.46 5.97
CA ARG A 543 -9.64 16.34 5.31
C ARG A 543 -10.15 14.99 5.84
N VAL A 544 -10.24 14.84 7.17
CA VAL A 544 -10.75 13.62 7.79
C VAL A 544 -12.21 13.39 7.41
N ALA A 545 -13.05 14.42 7.46
CA ALA A 545 -14.46 14.30 7.10
C ALA A 545 -14.69 13.90 5.65
N GLN A 546 -13.87 14.39 4.71
CA GLN A 546 -13.93 14.00 3.30
C GLN A 546 -13.49 12.53 3.07
N LEU A 547 -12.49 12.06 3.83
CA LEU A 547 -12.10 10.65 3.81
C LEU A 547 -13.19 9.76 4.41
N CYS A 548 -13.78 10.16 5.54
CA CYS A 548 -14.92 9.46 6.14
C CYS A 548 -16.10 9.40 5.17
N ALA A 549 -16.47 10.51 4.54
CA ALA A 549 -17.58 10.58 3.58
C ALA A 549 -17.36 9.60 2.41
N SER A 550 -16.14 9.57 1.85
CA SER A 550 -15.81 8.62 0.78
C SER A 550 -15.81 7.16 1.27
N SER A 551 -15.32 6.92 2.48
CA SER A 551 -15.27 5.55 3.07
C SER A 551 -16.66 5.01 3.37
N VAL A 552 -17.54 5.86 3.90
CA VAL A 552 -18.94 5.47 4.17
C VAL A 552 -19.67 5.18 2.86
N VAL A 553 -19.53 6.04 1.86
CA VAL A 553 -20.13 5.80 0.53
C VAL A 553 -19.63 4.51 -0.08
N ASP A 554 -18.33 4.19 0.04
CA ASP A 554 -17.75 2.93 -0.40
C ASP A 554 -18.40 1.73 0.29
N LEU A 555 -18.47 1.74 1.63
CA LEU A 555 -19.09 0.64 2.39
C LEU A 555 -20.57 0.48 2.00
N ARG A 556 -21.35 1.55 2.00
CA ARG A 556 -22.79 1.48 1.67
C ARG A 556 -23.04 0.93 0.27
N TRP A 557 -22.20 1.22 -0.72
CA TRP A 557 -22.26 0.55 -2.03
C TRP A 557 -22.06 -0.95 -1.91
N HIS A 558 -21.12 -1.41 -1.09
CA HIS A 558 -20.75 -2.82 -0.99
C HIS A 558 -21.60 -3.62 0.01
N GLU A 559 -22.44 -2.95 0.80
CA GLU A 559 -23.46 -3.56 1.68
C GLU A 559 -24.77 -3.86 0.94
N LEU A 560 -24.96 -3.29 -0.26
CA LEU A 560 -26.15 -3.53 -1.06
C LEU A 560 -26.30 -5.01 -1.40
N LYS A 561 -27.53 -5.49 -1.29
CA LYS A 561 -27.95 -6.84 -1.71
C LYS A 561 -28.59 -6.86 -3.08
N ASP A 562 -28.99 -5.71 -3.61
CA ASP A 562 -29.52 -5.47 -4.94
C ASP A 562 -29.27 -4.04 -5.36
N VAL A 563 -29.31 -3.77 -6.67
CA VAL A 563 -29.16 -2.44 -7.27
C VAL A 563 -30.36 -2.04 -8.12
N GLU A 564 -31.46 -2.80 -8.05
CA GLU A 564 -32.67 -2.50 -8.81
C GLU A 564 -33.29 -1.17 -8.38
N GLY A 565 -33.54 -0.27 -9.35
CA GLY A 565 -34.10 1.04 -9.09
C GLY A 565 -33.18 2.06 -8.40
N VAL A 566 -31.89 1.73 -8.18
CA VAL A 566 -30.94 2.64 -7.56
C VAL A 566 -30.49 3.72 -8.55
N ASP A 567 -30.70 4.99 -8.20
CA ASP A 567 -30.03 6.12 -8.87
C ASP A 567 -28.69 6.39 -8.19
N VAL A 568 -27.62 6.34 -8.95
CA VAL A 568 -26.22 6.44 -8.42
C VAL A 568 -25.98 7.76 -7.69
N THR A 569 -26.47 8.87 -8.21
CA THR A 569 -26.25 10.19 -7.64
C THR A 569 -27.13 10.42 -6.40
N ALA A 570 -28.39 10.00 -6.49
CA ALA A 570 -29.33 10.11 -5.36
C ALA A 570 -28.92 9.22 -4.20
N PHE A 571 -28.39 8.00 -4.46
CA PHE A 571 -27.89 7.08 -3.46
C PHE A 571 -26.74 7.69 -2.63
N GLU A 572 -25.71 8.23 -3.30
CA GLU A 572 -24.60 8.89 -2.60
C GLU A 572 -25.10 10.04 -1.71
N GLN A 573 -25.99 10.87 -2.23
CA GLN A 573 -26.56 11.97 -1.46
C GLN A 573 -27.42 11.50 -0.27
N GLN A 574 -28.15 10.40 -0.43
CA GLN A 574 -28.94 9.80 0.62
C GLN A 574 -28.02 9.28 1.74
N VAL A 575 -27.00 8.53 1.40
CA VAL A 575 -25.99 8.01 2.35
C VAL A 575 -25.38 9.14 3.18
N LEU A 576 -24.95 10.22 2.52
CA LEU A 576 -24.34 11.35 3.23
C LEU A 576 -25.32 12.04 4.20
N ARG A 577 -26.61 12.15 3.83
CA ARG A 577 -27.64 12.72 4.74
C ARG A 577 -27.92 11.81 5.92
N GLU A 578 -28.06 10.50 5.69
CA GLU A 578 -28.32 9.51 6.74
C GLU A 578 -27.19 9.45 7.76
N GLU A 579 -25.95 9.60 7.32
CA GLU A 579 -24.76 9.66 8.18
C GLU A 579 -24.53 11.05 8.81
N GLY A 580 -25.40 12.01 8.54
CA GLY A 580 -25.39 13.34 9.17
C GLY A 580 -24.31 14.28 8.68
N PHE A 581 -23.76 14.06 7.50
CA PHE A 581 -22.79 14.98 6.89
C PHE A 581 -23.48 16.30 6.49
N PRO A 582 -23.02 17.46 6.99
CA PRO A 582 -23.54 18.76 6.54
C PRO A 582 -23.14 19.01 5.07
N PRO A 583 -23.93 19.82 4.32
CA PRO A 583 -23.71 20.06 2.88
C PRO A 583 -22.32 20.58 2.49
N VAL A 584 -21.62 21.23 3.43
CA VAL A 584 -20.26 21.74 3.22
C VAL A 584 -19.22 20.60 3.11
N ILE A 585 -19.52 19.43 3.67
CA ILE A 585 -18.69 18.25 3.57
C ILE A 585 -19.09 17.46 2.33
N VAL A 586 -18.16 17.31 1.39
CA VAL A 586 -18.35 16.49 0.20
C VAL A 586 -17.31 15.38 0.18
N PRO A 587 -17.62 14.19 -0.34
CA PRO A 587 -16.65 13.12 -0.47
C PRO A 587 -15.41 13.58 -1.24
N ARG A 588 -14.23 13.09 -0.84
CA ARG A 588 -13.00 13.31 -1.60
C ARG A 588 -13.11 12.73 -3.02
N HIS A 589 -13.82 11.61 -3.15
CA HIS A 589 -14.15 10.95 -4.40
C HIS A 589 -15.64 10.70 -4.45
N HIS A 590 -16.28 11.20 -5.49
CA HIS A 590 -17.69 10.89 -5.78
C HIS A 590 -17.79 9.58 -6.54
N THR A 591 -18.86 8.84 -6.37
CA THR A 591 -19.10 7.52 -6.96
C THR A 591 -18.76 7.46 -8.45
N THR A 592 -19.16 8.48 -9.22
CA THR A 592 -18.99 8.52 -10.68
C THR A 592 -17.54 8.61 -11.15
N HIS A 593 -16.58 8.94 -10.26
CA HIS A 593 -15.16 8.97 -10.58
C HIS A 593 -14.28 8.34 -9.51
N PHE A 594 -14.84 7.48 -8.67
CA PHE A 594 -14.15 6.83 -7.57
C PHE A 594 -13.31 5.63 -8.03
N LYS A 595 -12.20 5.92 -8.70
CA LYS A 595 -11.31 4.88 -9.25
C LYS A 595 -10.81 3.88 -8.20
N HIS A 596 -10.60 4.31 -6.96
CA HIS A 596 -10.13 3.44 -5.87
C HIS A 596 -11.00 2.20 -5.70
N ILE A 597 -12.33 2.36 -5.80
CA ILE A 597 -13.25 1.25 -5.56
C ILE A 597 -13.76 0.58 -6.85
N PHE A 598 -13.66 1.23 -8.01
CA PHE A 598 -14.14 0.66 -9.27
C PHE A 598 -13.03 0.22 -10.24
N ASN A 599 -11.77 0.66 -10.02
CA ASN A 599 -10.66 0.34 -10.92
C ASN A 599 -9.37 -0.06 -10.18
N SER A 600 -9.39 -0.15 -8.83
CA SER A 600 -8.24 -0.62 -8.05
C SER A 600 -8.66 -1.50 -6.88
N GLY A 601 -7.74 -1.88 -6.01
CA GLY A 601 -7.92 -2.86 -4.96
C GLY A 601 -8.68 -2.40 -3.70
N TYR A 602 -9.23 -1.18 -3.66
CA TYR A 602 -9.83 -0.59 -2.45
C TYR A 602 -11.34 -0.78 -2.31
N SER A 603 -11.96 -1.68 -3.06
CA SER A 603 -13.40 -1.98 -2.95
C SER A 603 -13.77 -2.38 -1.51
N ALA A 604 -14.81 -1.75 -0.94
CA ALA A 604 -15.20 -1.86 0.47
C ALA A 604 -14.02 -1.65 1.43
N GLY A 605 -13.04 -0.84 1.05
CA GLY A 605 -11.77 -0.74 1.78
C GLY A 605 -11.12 0.64 1.73
N TYR A 606 -11.82 1.67 1.30
CA TYR A 606 -11.25 3.02 1.29
C TYR A 606 -10.95 3.54 2.69
N PHE A 607 -11.66 3.02 3.71
CA PHE A 607 -11.42 3.33 5.13
C PHE A 607 -10.04 2.90 5.63
N THR A 608 -9.32 2.02 4.93
CA THR A 608 -8.00 1.52 5.37
C THR A 608 -6.95 2.62 5.51
N TYR A 609 -7.10 3.73 4.78
CA TYR A 609 -6.27 4.92 4.99
C TYR A 609 -6.44 5.52 6.40
N LEU A 610 -7.68 5.64 6.88
CA LEU A 610 -7.96 6.09 8.24
C LEU A 610 -7.60 5.04 9.29
N TRP A 611 -7.80 3.76 8.96
CA TRP A 611 -7.46 2.64 9.83
C TRP A 611 -5.99 2.67 10.22
N ALA A 612 -5.13 2.78 9.22
CA ALA A 612 -3.69 2.86 9.45
C ALA A 612 -3.30 4.11 10.25
N GLU A 613 -3.84 5.31 9.90
CA GLU A 613 -3.59 6.55 10.63
C GLU A 613 -4.00 6.48 12.12
N VAL A 614 -5.08 5.78 12.46
CA VAL A 614 -5.50 5.61 13.86
C VAL A 614 -4.56 4.67 14.60
N MET A 615 -4.17 3.58 13.95
CA MET A 615 -3.28 2.57 14.55
C MET A 615 -1.87 3.13 14.76
N ASP A 616 -1.33 3.86 13.79
CA ASP A 616 0.01 4.45 13.89
C ASP A 616 0.09 5.51 14.98
N CYS A 617 -0.91 6.42 15.04
CA CYS A 617 -1.00 7.43 16.08
C CYS A 617 -1.09 6.81 17.48
N ASP A 618 -1.85 5.72 17.61
CA ASP A 618 -1.99 5.04 18.88
C ASP A 618 -0.69 4.33 19.29
N LEU A 619 0.00 3.67 18.36
CA LEU A 619 1.33 3.09 18.60
C LEU A 619 2.36 4.18 18.96
N TYR A 620 2.35 5.30 18.24
CA TYR A 620 3.25 6.42 18.51
C TYR A 620 2.98 7.07 19.86
N SER A 621 1.73 7.06 20.36
CA SER A 621 1.39 7.57 21.69
C SER A 621 2.17 6.89 22.83
N ALA A 622 2.61 5.64 22.65
CA ALA A 622 3.47 4.94 23.61
C ALA A 622 4.87 5.56 23.70
N PHE A 623 5.36 6.16 22.61
CA PHE A 623 6.62 6.90 22.57
C PHE A 623 6.46 8.31 23.12
N GLU A 624 5.36 9.00 22.80
CA GLU A 624 5.04 10.31 23.39
C GLU A 624 4.92 10.28 24.92
N ALA A 625 4.49 9.15 25.48
CA ALA A 625 4.39 8.93 26.93
C ALA A 625 5.75 8.73 27.62
N LYS A 626 6.86 8.73 26.89
CA LYS A 626 8.23 8.64 27.44
C LYS A 626 8.86 10.04 27.55
N ASP A 627 9.79 10.18 28.47
CA ASP A 627 10.57 11.41 28.62
C ASP A 627 11.41 11.73 27.36
N ASP A 628 11.81 10.68 26.65
CA ASP A 628 12.50 10.76 25.36
C ASP A 628 11.74 9.91 24.31
N VAL A 629 11.27 10.55 23.24
CA VAL A 629 10.61 9.89 22.12
C VAL A 629 11.54 8.91 21.38
N TRP A 630 12.86 9.05 21.54
CA TRP A 630 13.88 8.14 21.01
C TRP A 630 14.13 6.92 21.91
N ASN A 631 13.16 6.56 22.76
CA ASN A 631 13.27 5.46 23.71
C ASN A 631 13.65 4.15 23.03
N ARG A 632 14.94 3.84 23.03
CA ARG A 632 15.53 2.70 22.32
C ARG A 632 14.92 1.35 22.74
N PRO A 633 14.75 1.03 24.04
CA PRO A 633 14.11 -0.24 24.43
C PRO A 633 12.70 -0.41 23.89
N LEU A 634 11.92 0.68 23.82
CA LEU A 634 10.57 0.65 23.26
C LEU A 634 10.60 0.46 21.73
N ALA A 635 11.54 1.10 21.04
CA ALA A 635 11.74 0.96 19.61
C ALA A 635 12.20 -0.47 19.23
N GLU A 636 13.07 -1.09 20.04
CA GLU A 636 13.45 -2.49 19.87
C GLU A 636 12.26 -3.43 20.09
N LYS A 637 11.46 -3.19 21.14
CA LYS A 637 10.20 -3.93 21.32
C LYS A 637 9.26 -3.78 20.12
N PHE A 638 9.15 -2.57 19.55
CA PHE A 638 8.35 -2.32 18.33
C PHE A 638 8.89 -3.11 17.13
N ARG A 639 10.19 -3.05 16.88
CA ARG A 639 10.87 -3.81 15.84
C ARG A 639 10.57 -5.31 15.98
N ASP A 640 10.78 -5.88 17.15
CA ASP A 640 10.67 -7.32 17.41
C ASP A 640 9.21 -7.80 17.42
N THR A 641 8.26 -6.92 17.77
CA THR A 641 6.84 -7.24 17.73
C THR A 641 6.25 -7.15 16.31
N PHE A 642 6.69 -6.16 15.50
CA PHE A 642 6.05 -5.84 14.23
C PHE A 642 6.98 -6.03 13.04
N LEU A 643 8.12 -5.31 12.98
CA LEU A 643 8.92 -5.24 11.75
C LEU A 643 9.58 -6.57 11.40
N THR A 644 9.95 -7.38 12.38
CA THR A 644 10.51 -8.72 12.15
C THR A 644 9.46 -9.74 11.74
N ARG A 645 8.19 -9.48 12.03
CA ARG A 645 7.10 -10.47 11.91
C ARG A 645 6.38 -10.41 10.57
N GLY A 646 6.50 -9.34 9.79
CA GLY A 646 5.77 -9.21 8.53
C GLY A 646 4.29 -9.58 8.69
N GLY A 647 3.81 -10.50 7.85
CA GLY A 647 2.45 -11.06 7.93
C GLY A 647 2.37 -12.42 8.63
N SER A 648 3.39 -12.84 9.40
CA SER A 648 3.50 -14.18 10.03
C SER A 648 2.70 -14.36 11.32
N ALA A 649 2.02 -13.31 11.80
CA ALA A 649 1.19 -13.34 13.01
C ALA A 649 -0.10 -12.53 12.83
N ASP A 650 -1.09 -12.72 13.73
CA ASP A 650 -2.30 -11.90 13.70
C ASP A 650 -2.00 -10.44 14.08
N PRO A 651 -2.24 -9.46 13.18
CA PRO A 651 -1.88 -8.06 13.43
C PRO A 651 -2.52 -7.46 14.69
N MET A 652 -3.77 -7.82 15.00
CA MET A 652 -4.45 -7.33 16.20
C MET A 652 -3.84 -7.94 17.47
N GLY A 653 -3.44 -9.22 17.40
CA GLY A 653 -2.70 -9.88 18.47
C GLY A 653 -1.35 -9.21 18.75
N LEU A 654 -0.61 -8.86 17.69
CA LEU A 654 0.64 -8.11 17.80
C LEU A 654 0.42 -6.73 18.44
N PHE A 655 -0.61 -5.99 17.97
CA PHE A 655 -0.95 -4.69 18.55
C PHE A 655 -1.26 -4.79 20.04
N MET A 656 -2.11 -5.73 20.44
CA MET A 656 -2.47 -5.94 21.85
C MET A 656 -1.27 -6.39 22.70
N SER A 657 -0.36 -7.18 22.15
CA SER A 657 0.88 -7.59 22.82
C SER A 657 1.82 -6.38 23.07
N PHE A 658 1.88 -5.45 22.12
CA PHE A 658 2.70 -4.24 22.26
C PHE A 658 2.08 -3.22 23.21
N MET A 659 0.78 -2.86 23.00
CA MET A 659 0.09 -1.81 23.73
C MET A 659 -0.55 -2.26 25.05
N GLY A 660 -0.77 -3.56 25.25
CA GLY A 660 -1.50 -4.12 26.40
C GLY A 660 -3.02 -3.89 26.36
N ARG A 661 -3.55 -3.36 25.26
CA ARG A 661 -4.97 -3.02 25.07
C ARG A 661 -5.36 -3.04 23.59
N LYS A 662 -6.66 -2.95 23.31
CA LYS A 662 -7.14 -2.70 21.93
C LYS A 662 -6.80 -1.29 21.45
N PRO A 663 -6.81 -1.03 20.13
CA PRO A 663 -6.62 0.32 19.56
C PRO A 663 -7.60 1.35 20.13
N ASP A 664 -7.09 2.57 20.33
CA ASP A 664 -7.87 3.71 20.83
C ASP A 664 -7.64 4.92 19.91
N PRO A 665 -8.68 5.51 19.31
CA PRO A 665 -8.54 6.66 18.42
C PRO A 665 -8.17 7.97 19.13
N ALA A 666 -8.06 8.00 20.46
CA ALA A 666 -7.79 9.22 21.21
C ALA A 666 -6.48 9.93 20.79
N ALA A 667 -5.42 9.15 20.50
CA ALA A 667 -4.17 9.71 20.00
C ALA A 667 -4.35 10.36 18.61
N TYR A 668 -5.07 9.70 17.72
CA TYR A 668 -5.43 10.24 16.41
C TYR A 668 -6.22 11.54 16.52
N PHE A 669 -7.22 11.60 17.40
CA PHE A 669 -7.98 12.83 17.62
C PHE A 669 -7.07 13.98 18.08
N ARG A 670 -6.15 13.75 19.02
CA ARG A 670 -5.17 14.77 19.43
C ARG A 670 -4.26 15.21 18.28
N ALA A 671 -3.76 14.26 17.49
CA ALA A 671 -2.88 14.54 16.36
C ALA A 671 -3.59 15.40 15.30
N ARG A 672 -4.86 15.13 15.06
CA ARG A 672 -5.70 15.84 14.07
C ARG A 672 -6.48 17.04 14.66
N GLY A 673 -6.26 17.43 15.92
CA GLY A 673 -6.99 18.54 16.55
C GLY A 673 -8.50 18.31 16.63
N LEU A 674 -8.94 17.06 16.64
CA LEU A 674 -10.35 16.66 16.80
C LEU A 674 -10.67 16.45 18.28
N GLU A 675 -11.92 16.70 18.65
CA GLU A 675 -12.43 16.35 19.98
C GLU A 675 -13.00 14.94 19.95
N ALA A 676 -12.67 14.14 20.97
CA ALA A 676 -13.29 12.83 21.11
C ALA A 676 -14.83 13.02 21.25
N PRO A 677 -15.65 12.21 20.56
CA PRO A 677 -17.10 12.26 20.73
C PRO A 677 -17.47 12.05 22.20
N SER A 678 -18.36 12.88 22.73
CA SER A 678 -18.96 12.59 24.05
C SER A 678 -19.62 11.20 24.03
N ARG A 679 -19.27 10.39 25.01
CA ARG A 679 -19.81 9.02 25.17
C ARG A 679 -21.31 9.03 25.31
#